data_eefe1b48b9b5976ac1ac8bb8e028ce94
#
_entry.id   eefe1b48b9b5976ac1ac8bb8e028ce94
#
_cell.length_a   1.000
_cell.length_b   1.000
_cell.length_c   1.000
_cell.angle_alpha   90.00
_cell.angle_beta   90.00
_cell.angle_gamma   90.00
#
_symmetry.space_group_name_H-M   'P 1'
#
loop_
_entity.id
_entity.type
_entity.pdbx_description
1 polymer ?
#
loop_
_entity_poly.entity_id
_entity_poly.type
_entity_poly.pdbx_seq_one_letter_code
_entity_poly.pdbx_strand_id
1 'polypeptide(L)'
;MAEKRGRVTIPTDLDVIRETLDIMKEWGADAIRDCDGTEFPQELKDTGSKIYATYYTTRKDNDWAKAHPEEIQQMYIMTSIHTAVEESLEIHLMDHLYPDMLAVNTRDDIRKWWEVMDRTTGQPVPCEKWSYHEETGNVRIQAVPFHQYTVSFLAYIMWDPVHMYNAVVNDWKDVEPQMTFDVRQPATREYSLKRLRRFLETHEYVDVVRFTTFFHQFTLIFDEMAREKYVDWYGYSASVSPYILEQFEKEAGYPFRPEYIIDQGYMNNTYRIPSKEFRDFQAFQRREVALLAKEMVDIVHEYGKEAMMFMGDHWIGMEPFMDEFAQIGLDAVVGSVGNGATLRLFSDIKHVKYTEGRFLPYFFPDTFHEGGDPVKEAKVNWVTARRAILRSPIQRIGYGGYLKLAIQFPDFVDYIKEVCQEFRTLYDNIQGVTPYCVKKVAVLNCWGKMRAWGNHMVHHGLYYKQNYSYFGIIEALSGSPFDVSFISFEDIKADPALLKNFDVVINVGDADTAQSGGEYWIDETVSTAVREFVYNGGGFIGVGEPGAHQWQGKFFQLDDILGVEEERGFNLNTDKYNWDEHRDHFILKDCDGEVDFGEGKKNIFALPDTEILIQKDKEVQMAVNTFGKGRGVYISGLPYSFENSRVLYRAVLWSASAEEELNCWYSTNYNVEVHAYVKNGKYCVVNNTYEPQDTTVFRGDGSSFDLHMEANEIKWYEIG
;
A
#
# COMPACT_ATOMS: atom_id res chain seq x y z
N MET A 1 35.99 -1.03 -19.03
CA MET A 1 35.35 -2.24 -18.48
C MET A 1 34.22 -2.60 -19.43
N ALA A 2 33.98 -3.87 -19.74
CA ALA A 2 32.81 -4.26 -20.53
C ALA A 2 31.55 -3.82 -19.77
N GLU A 3 30.59 -3.17 -20.45
CA GLU A 3 29.35 -2.76 -19.85
C GLU A 3 28.63 -4.00 -19.31
N LYS A 4 28.29 -4.00 -18.04
CA LYS A 4 27.54 -5.08 -17.38
C LYS A 4 26.13 -5.15 -17.98
N ARG A 5 25.66 -6.35 -18.28
CA ARG A 5 24.33 -6.62 -18.84
C ARG A 5 23.49 -7.46 -17.89
N GLY A 6 22.17 -7.43 -18.09
CA GLY A 6 21.22 -8.24 -17.35
C GLY A 6 20.50 -7.48 -16.24
N ARG A 7 19.53 -8.14 -15.63
CA ARG A 7 18.69 -7.69 -14.52
C ARG A 7 17.81 -6.48 -14.83
N VAL A 8 17.59 -6.21 -16.11
CA VAL A 8 16.79 -5.08 -16.59
C VAL A 8 15.73 -5.57 -17.55
N THR A 9 14.48 -5.19 -17.30
CA THR A 9 13.33 -5.46 -18.16
C THR A 9 12.89 -4.19 -18.86
N ILE A 10 12.72 -4.25 -20.19
CA ILE A 10 12.26 -3.13 -21.00
C ILE A 10 10.84 -3.41 -21.54
N PRO A 11 9.94 -2.43 -21.55
CA PRO A 11 8.68 -2.55 -22.27
C PRO A 11 8.90 -2.45 -23.78
N THR A 12 7.96 -2.98 -24.55
CA THR A 12 7.94 -2.79 -26.00
C THR A 12 6.53 -2.39 -26.47
N ASP A 13 6.51 -1.44 -27.41
CA ASP A 13 5.34 -1.06 -28.17
C ASP A 13 5.59 -1.36 -29.64
N LEU A 14 4.58 -1.80 -30.41
CA LEU A 14 4.73 -2.15 -31.82
C LEU A 14 5.20 -0.98 -32.69
N ASP A 15 4.92 0.23 -32.29
CA ASP A 15 5.26 1.45 -33.03
C ASP A 15 6.74 1.85 -32.93
N VAL A 16 7.49 1.24 -31.96
CA VAL A 16 8.88 1.65 -31.62
C VAL A 16 9.83 0.48 -31.47
N ILE A 17 9.69 -0.55 -32.33
CA ILE A 17 10.51 -1.78 -32.24
C ILE A 17 12.00 -1.51 -32.42
N ARG A 18 12.36 -0.65 -33.37
CA ARG A 18 13.75 -0.31 -33.63
C ARG A 18 14.37 0.39 -32.41
N GLU A 19 13.69 1.37 -31.88
CA GLU A 19 14.10 2.11 -30.68
C GLU A 19 14.17 1.17 -29.47
N THR A 20 13.22 0.22 -29.35
CA THR A 20 13.26 -0.82 -28.31
C THR A 20 14.56 -1.62 -28.39
N LEU A 21 14.95 -2.09 -29.59
CA LEU A 21 16.15 -2.86 -29.77
C LEU A 21 17.46 -2.07 -29.48
N ASP A 22 17.48 -0.79 -29.84
CA ASP A 22 18.62 0.09 -29.56
C ASP A 22 18.73 0.39 -28.05
N ILE A 23 17.66 0.76 -27.39
CA ILE A 23 17.61 1.02 -25.94
C ILE A 23 17.93 -0.25 -25.13
N MET A 24 17.49 -1.42 -25.57
CA MET A 24 17.88 -2.69 -24.94
C MET A 24 19.38 -2.85 -24.85
N LYS A 25 20.10 -2.51 -25.92
CA LYS A 25 21.58 -2.59 -25.95
C LYS A 25 22.19 -1.57 -25.00
N GLU A 26 21.69 -0.34 -25.04
CA GLU A 26 22.18 0.77 -24.21
C GLU A 26 21.95 0.55 -22.72
N TRP A 27 20.76 0.10 -22.35
CA TRP A 27 20.43 -0.20 -20.94
C TRP A 27 20.99 -1.55 -20.49
N GLY A 28 21.47 -2.39 -21.43
CA GLY A 28 21.92 -3.75 -21.13
C GLY A 28 20.79 -4.65 -20.66
N ALA A 29 19.58 -4.47 -21.19
CA ALA A 29 18.43 -5.25 -20.81
C ALA A 29 18.55 -6.71 -21.27
N ASP A 30 18.01 -7.65 -20.48
CA ASP A 30 17.99 -9.09 -20.71
C ASP A 30 16.57 -9.68 -20.71
N ALA A 31 15.57 -8.84 -20.53
CA ALA A 31 14.16 -9.22 -20.62
C ALA A 31 13.35 -8.12 -21.31
N ILE A 32 12.31 -8.57 -22.04
CA ILE A 32 11.36 -7.70 -22.74
C ILE A 32 9.96 -8.08 -22.25
N ARG A 33 9.15 -7.07 -21.94
CA ARG A 33 7.74 -7.27 -21.66
C ARG A 33 6.87 -6.63 -22.74
N ASP A 34 5.74 -7.25 -23.04
CA ASP A 34 4.73 -6.62 -23.87
C ASP A 34 4.02 -5.47 -23.10
N CYS A 35 3.41 -4.58 -23.86
CA CYS A 35 2.45 -3.62 -23.36
C CYS A 35 1.03 -4.14 -23.65
N ASP A 36 0.24 -4.27 -22.61
CA ASP A 36 -1.21 -4.56 -22.66
C ASP A 36 -1.63 -5.83 -23.45
N GLY A 37 -0.76 -6.85 -23.49
CA GLY A 37 -1.02 -8.12 -24.15
C GLY A 37 -0.84 -8.03 -25.69
N THR A 38 0.06 -7.19 -26.13
CA THR A 38 0.44 -7.06 -27.54
C THR A 38 1.29 -8.27 -27.99
N GLU A 39 1.01 -8.81 -29.18
CA GLU A 39 1.77 -9.91 -29.73
C GLU A 39 3.19 -9.45 -30.15
N PHE A 40 4.20 -10.24 -29.80
CA PHE A 40 5.60 -9.92 -30.11
C PHE A 40 5.91 -10.16 -31.59
N PRO A 41 6.50 -9.19 -32.31
CA PRO A 41 7.04 -9.40 -33.65
C PRO A 41 8.28 -10.28 -33.61
N GLN A 42 8.63 -10.87 -34.77
CA GLN A 42 9.71 -11.84 -34.86
C GLN A 42 11.06 -11.24 -34.46
N GLU A 43 11.31 -9.99 -34.80
CA GLU A 43 12.55 -9.28 -34.46
C GLU A 43 12.88 -9.26 -32.99
N LEU A 44 11.82 -9.15 -32.12
CA LEU A 44 11.99 -9.19 -30.68
C LEU A 44 12.17 -10.62 -30.16
N LYS A 45 11.49 -11.61 -30.76
CA LYS A 45 11.66 -13.03 -30.43
C LYS A 45 13.08 -13.53 -30.69
N ASP A 46 13.71 -13.01 -31.74
CA ASP A 46 15.06 -13.38 -32.17
C ASP A 46 16.19 -12.75 -31.33
N THR A 47 15.88 -11.88 -30.38
CA THR A 47 16.88 -11.24 -29.49
C THR A 47 17.54 -12.23 -28.52
N GLY A 48 16.91 -13.36 -28.24
CA GLY A 48 17.30 -14.31 -27.18
C GLY A 48 17.13 -13.79 -25.77
N SER A 49 16.41 -12.67 -25.60
CA SER A 49 16.05 -12.12 -24.30
C SER A 49 14.86 -12.86 -23.71
N LYS A 50 14.73 -12.87 -22.39
CA LYS A 50 13.59 -13.43 -21.69
C LYS A 50 12.32 -12.65 -22.04
N ILE A 51 11.26 -13.32 -22.44
CA ILE A 51 10.02 -12.71 -22.88
C ILE A 51 8.94 -12.85 -21.82
N TYR A 52 8.42 -11.71 -21.36
CA TYR A 52 7.31 -11.60 -20.42
C TYR A 52 6.05 -11.23 -21.19
N ALA A 53 5.05 -12.10 -21.18
CA ALA A 53 3.75 -11.80 -21.78
C ALA A 53 2.72 -11.46 -20.72
N THR A 54 2.03 -10.36 -20.93
CA THR A 54 0.92 -9.91 -20.09
C THR A 54 -0.31 -10.79 -20.35
N TYR A 55 -0.86 -11.36 -19.28
CA TYR A 55 -2.06 -12.19 -19.33
C TYR A 55 -3.16 -11.62 -18.45
N TYR A 56 -4.33 -11.44 -19.04
CA TYR A 56 -5.53 -10.96 -18.34
C TYR A 56 -6.47 -12.11 -18.08
N THR A 57 -6.70 -12.41 -16.81
CA THR A 57 -7.54 -13.55 -16.41
C THR A 57 -9.03 -13.22 -16.45
N THR A 58 -9.40 -12.00 -16.06
CA THR A 58 -10.80 -11.61 -15.80
C THR A 58 -11.43 -10.75 -16.87
N ARG A 59 -10.75 -10.45 -17.96
CA ARG A 59 -11.21 -9.58 -19.06
C ARG A 59 -10.54 -9.92 -20.38
N LYS A 60 -10.77 -9.10 -21.43
CA LYS A 60 -10.32 -9.29 -22.82
C LYS A 60 -10.97 -10.48 -23.52
N ASP A 61 -12.22 -10.70 -23.19
CA ASP A 61 -13.08 -11.65 -23.91
C ASP A 61 -14.55 -11.23 -23.74
N ASN A 62 -14.93 -10.18 -24.46
CA ASN A 62 -16.30 -9.66 -24.42
C ASN A 62 -17.34 -10.68 -24.93
N ASP A 63 -16.97 -11.55 -25.87
CA ASP A 63 -17.89 -12.56 -26.41
C ASP A 63 -18.28 -13.56 -25.32
N TRP A 64 -17.31 -13.99 -24.50
CA TRP A 64 -17.61 -14.84 -23.34
C TRP A 64 -18.50 -14.12 -22.33
N ALA A 65 -18.17 -12.89 -21.94
CA ALA A 65 -18.94 -12.11 -20.98
C ALA A 65 -20.38 -11.86 -21.46
N LYS A 66 -20.57 -11.55 -22.74
CA LYS A 66 -21.92 -11.37 -23.36
C LYS A 66 -22.72 -12.65 -23.40
N ALA A 67 -22.05 -13.81 -23.57
CA ALA A 67 -22.70 -15.13 -23.59
C ALA A 67 -23.05 -15.64 -22.18
N HIS A 68 -22.39 -15.13 -21.14
CA HIS A 68 -22.58 -15.54 -19.74
C HIS A 68 -22.81 -14.32 -18.83
N PRO A 69 -23.87 -13.54 -19.08
CA PRO A 69 -24.10 -12.29 -18.36
C PRO A 69 -24.34 -12.47 -16.85
N GLU A 70 -24.74 -13.68 -16.43
CA GLU A 70 -24.90 -14.06 -15.03
C GLU A 70 -23.54 -14.25 -14.30
N GLU A 71 -22.47 -14.46 -15.03
CA GLU A 71 -21.11 -14.68 -14.51
C GLU A 71 -20.19 -13.45 -14.67
N ILE A 72 -20.74 -12.30 -15.07
CA ILE A 72 -20.03 -11.01 -15.03
C ILE A 72 -19.71 -10.66 -13.57
N GLN A 73 -18.56 -10.05 -13.33
CA GLN A 73 -18.20 -9.57 -11.99
C GLN A 73 -19.24 -8.60 -11.43
N GLN A 74 -19.55 -8.74 -10.16
CA GLN A 74 -20.53 -7.93 -9.46
C GLN A 74 -19.91 -7.25 -8.24
N MET A 75 -20.52 -6.16 -7.84
CA MET A 75 -20.20 -5.42 -6.64
C MET A 75 -21.45 -4.91 -5.95
N TYR A 76 -21.34 -4.61 -4.66
CA TYR A 76 -22.36 -3.83 -3.96
C TYR A 76 -22.21 -2.34 -4.23
N ILE A 77 -23.35 -1.72 -4.55
CA ILE A 77 -23.49 -0.28 -4.67
C ILE A 77 -24.45 0.20 -3.58
N MET A 78 -24.16 1.36 -3.01
CA MET A 78 -25.07 2.08 -2.13
C MET A 78 -25.55 3.36 -2.79
N THR A 79 -26.85 3.62 -2.76
CA THR A 79 -27.41 4.90 -3.21
C THR A 79 -26.92 6.04 -2.31
N SER A 80 -27.06 7.27 -2.77
CA SER A 80 -26.94 8.45 -1.90
C SER A 80 -27.92 8.36 -0.73
N ILE A 81 -27.65 9.09 0.35
CA ILE A 81 -28.53 9.17 1.52
C ILE A 81 -29.71 10.08 1.17
N HIS A 82 -30.93 9.57 1.33
CA HIS A 82 -32.17 10.31 1.06
C HIS A 82 -32.98 10.50 2.35
N THR A 83 -33.42 11.73 2.61
CA THR A 83 -34.29 12.03 3.75
C THR A 83 -35.76 11.90 3.32
N ALA A 84 -36.52 11.06 3.98
CA ALA A 84 -37.97 10.97 3.78
C ALA A 84 -38.67 12.18 4.40
N VAL A 85 -39.56 12.81 3.65
CA VAL A 85 -40.39 13.92 4.16
C VAL A 85 -41.84 13.48 4.41
N GLU A 86 -42.20 12.29 3.91
CA GLU A 86 -43.51 11.65 4.03
C GLU A 86 -43.33 10.18 4.41
N GLU A 87 -44.44 9.46 4.64
CA GLU A 87 -44.45 8.04 4.98
C GLU A 87 -44.06 7.11 3.80
N SER A 88 -43.76 7.68 2.63
CA SER A 88 -43.30 6.98 1.44
C SER A 88 -42.13 7.72 0.84
N LEU A 89 -41.07 6.97 0.51
CA LEU A 89 -39.87 7.47 -0.17
C LEU A 89 -39.60 6.63 -1.41
N GLU A 90 -39.26 7.26 -2.52
CA GLU A 90 -38.76 6.59 -3.72
C GLU A 90 -37.30 6.98 -3.95
N ILE A 91 -36.45 6.00 -4.21
CA ILE A 91 -35.02 6.17 -4.50
C ILE A 91 -34.70 5.49 -5.81
N HIS A 92 -34.18 6.24 -6.77
CA HIS A 92 -33.67 5.68 -8.02
C HIS A 92 -32.27 5.10 -7.80
N LEU A 93 -32.03 3.84 -8.19
CA LEU A 93 -30.80 3.12 -7.85
C LEU A 93 -29.56 3.69 -8.50
N MET A 94 -29.67 4.16 -9.74
CA MET A 94 -28.53 4.60 -10.56
C MET A 94 -28.27 6.11 -10.50
N ASP A 95 -28.99 6.87 -9.66
CA ASP A 95 -28.73 8.29 -9.50
C ASP A 95 -27.31 8.56 -9.03
N HIS A 96 -26.68 9.56 -9.65
CA HIS A 96 -25.30 9.97 -9.35
C HIS A 96 -24.23 8.91 -9.61
N LEU A 97 -24.50 7.94 -10.50
CA LEU A 97 -23.54 6.97 -11.00
C LEU A 97 -23.31 7.13 -12.49
N TYR A 98 -22.13 6.77 -12.98
CA TYR A 98 -21.83 6.79 -14.41
C TYR A 98 -22.70 5.74 -15.13
N PRO A 99 -23.49 6.12 -16.15
CA PRO A 99 -24.59 5.28 -16.61
C PRO A 99 -24.17 3.96 -17.26
N ASP A 100 -23.05 3.94 -17.99
CA ASP A 100 -22.64 2.76 -18.77
C ASP A 100 -21.72 1.79 -17.99
N MET A 101 -21.36 2.15 -16.76
CA MET A 101 -20.41 1.39 -15.97
C MET A 101 -21.03 0.16 -15.32
N LEU A 102 -22.27 0.26 -14.90
CA LEU A 102 -22.94 -0.71 -14.07
C LEU A 102 -24.31 -1.10 -14.61
N ALA A 103 -24.72 -2.34 -14.35
CA ALA A 103 -26.10 -2.78 -14.57
C ALA A 103 -26.65 -3.42 -13.28
N VAL A 104 -27.85 -3.00 -12.87
CA VAL A 104 -28.49 -3.54 -11.67
C VAL A 104 -28.75 -5.05 -11.84
N ASN A 105 -28.38 -5.85 -10.87
CA ASN A 105 -28.70 -7.28 -10.86
C ASN A 105 -30.12 -7.50 -10.36
N THR A 106 -31.04 -7.79 -11.29
CA THR A 106 -32.42 -8.19 -11.00
C THR A 106 -32.70 -9.66 -11.32
N ARG A 107 -31.68 -10.42 -11.72
CA ARG A 107 -31.79 -11.85 -12.06
C ARG A 107 -31.90 -12.72 -10.82
N ASP A 108 -31.19 -12.34 -9.76
CA ASP A 108 -31.14 -13.04 -8.49
C ASP A 108 -32.20 -12.51 -7.53
N ASP A 109 -32.44 -13.21 -6.42
CA ASP A 109 -33.40 -12.82 -5.40
C ASP A 109 -32.99 -11.50 -4.71
N ILE A 110 -33.56 -10.40 -5.14
CA ILE A 110 -33.29 -9.06 -4.61
C ILE A 110 -33.62 -8.95 -3.10
N ARG A 111 -34.57 -9.76 -2.61
CA ARG A 111 -34.94 -9.72 -1.19
C ARG A 111 -33.91 -10.41 -0.29
N LYS A 112 -33.14 -11.32 -0.87
CA LYS A 112 -32.02 -11.99 -0.19
C LYS A 112 -30.74 -11.11 -0.26
N TRP A 113 -30.49 -10.50 -1.42
CA TRP A 113 -29.18 -9.90 -1.68
C TRP A 113 -29.13 -8.38 -1.61
N TRP A 114 -30.28 -7.69 -1.55
CA TRP A 114 -30.30 -6.25 -1.35
C TRP A 114 -30.71 -5.90 0.07
N GLU A 115 -30.29 -4.73 0.53
CA GLU A 115 -30.64 -4.23 1.86
C GLU A 115 -31.02 -2.76 1.80
N VAL A 116 -32.18 -2.43 2.36
CA VAL A 116 -32.59 -1.05 2.60
C VAL A 116 -32.27 -0.73 4.06
N MET A 117 -31.51 0.33 4.27
CA MET A 117 -31.09 0.77 5.60
C MET A 117 -31.78 2.07 6.00
N ASP A 118 -32.35 2.10 7.17
CA ASP A 118 -32.67 3.32 7.88
C ASP A 118 -31.41 3.83 8.58
N ARG A 119 -30.75 4.82 7.97
CA ARG A 119 -29.49 5.38 8.46
C ARG A 119 -29.65 6.20 9.75
N THR A 120 -30.86 6.65 10.07
CA THR A 120 -31.15 7.35 11.32
C THR A 120 -31.11 6.40 12.51
N THR A 121 -31.62 5.18 12.33
CA THR A 121 -31.65 4.16 13.40
C THR A 121 -30.49 3.17 13.30
N GLY A 122 -29.81 3.09 12.16
CA GLY A 122 -28.79 2.07 11.88
C GLY A 122 -29.37 0.67 11.70
N GLN A 123 -30.68 0.53 11.46
CA GLN A 123 -31.35 -0.77 11.33
C GLN A 123 -31.79 -1.04 9.89
N PRO A 124 -31.78 -2.31 9.45
CA PRO A 124 -32.33 -2.68 8.16
C PRO A 124 -33.86 -2.51 8.16
N VAL A 125 -34.39 -2.03 7.05
CA VAL A 125 -35.82 -1.97 6.80
C VAL A 125 -36.33 -3.36 6.42
N PRO A 126 -37.36 -3.91 7.10
CA PRO A 126 -37.91 -5.22 6.76
C PRO A 126 -38.32 -5.33 5.29
N CYS A 127 -38.09 -6.49 4.65
CA CYS A 127 -38.31 -6.70 3.22
C CYS A 127 -39.76 -6.43 2.76
N GLU A 128 -40.73 -6.60 3.63
CA GLU A 128 -42.15 -6.30 3.35
C GLU A 128 -42.47 -4.80 3.31
N LYS A 129 -41.56 -3.95 3.78
CA LYS A 129 -41.72 -2.50 3.79
C LYS A 129 -41.09 -1.77 2.62
N TRP A 130 -40.53 -2.49 1.67
CA TRP A 130 -40.00 -1.89 0.46
C TRP A 130 -40.25 -2.76 -0.78
N SER A 131 -40.25 -2.16 -1.94
CA SER A 131 -40.42 -2.84 -3.22
C SER A 131 -39.58 -2.17 -4.30
N TYR A 132 -39.06 -2.98 -5.23
CA TYR A 132 -38.35 -2.49 -6.42
C TYR A 132 -39.30 -2.49 -7.62
N HIS A 133 -39.23 -1.43 -8.41
CA HIS A 133 -39.99 -1.23 -9.64
C HIS A 133 -39.02 -1.18 -10.83
N GLU A 134 -38.93 -2.29 -11.55
CA GLU A 134 -37.94 -2.47 -12.63
C GLU A 134 -38.11 -1.45 -13.76
N GLU A 135 -39.35 -1.10 -14.13
CA GLU A 135 -39.64 -0.14 -15.22
C GLU A 135 -39.09 1.25 -14.96
N THR A 136 -39.00 1.65 -13.71
CA THR A 136 -38.53 2.98 -13.28
C THR A 136 -37.15 2.96 -12.67
N GLY A 137 -36.61 1.79 -12.29
CA GLY A 137 -35.38 1.66 -11.52
C GLY A 137 -35.45 2.14 -10.08
N ASN A 138 -36.69 2.33 -9.55
CA ASN A 138 -36.93 2.90 -8.24
C ASN A 138 -37.17 1.82 -7.18
N VAL A 139 -36.61 2.05 -5.99
CA VAL A 139 -37.04 1.36 -4.77
C VAL A 139 -37.99 2.28 -3.99
N ARG A 140 -39.19 1.77 -3.74
CA ARG A 140 -40.18 2.45 -2.89
C ARG A 140 -40.14 1.88 -1.49
N ILE A 141 -40.05 2.77 -0.49
CA ILE A 141 -39.87 2.43 0.92
C ILE A 141 -41.07 2.99 1.73
N GLN A 142 -41.63 2.18 2.61
CA GLN A 142 -42.48 2.68 3.69
C GLN A 142 -41.60 3.35 4.74
N ALA A 143 -41.53 4.66 4.69
CA ALA A 143 -40.57 5.44 5.45
C ALA A 143 -41.19 6.04 6.71
N VAL A 144 -40.35 6.36 7.67
CA VAL A 144 -40.67 7.25 8.79
C VAL A 144 -40.26 8.65 8.39
N PRO A 145 -41.15 9.65 8.42
CA PRO A 145 -40.82 11.01 8.07
C PRO A 145 -39.58 11.53 8.83
N PHE A 146 -38.72 12.23 8.12
CA PHE A 146 -37.43 12.79 8.58
C PHE A 146 -36.35 11.77 8.97
N HIS A 147 -36.55 10.47 8.74
CA HIS A 147 -35.47 9.49 8.74
C HIS A 147 -34.73 9.50 7.40
N GLN A 148 -33.50 9.03 7.42
CA GLN A 148 -32.61 8.91 6.25
C GLN A 148 -32.47 7.45 5.83
N TYR A 149 -32.50 7.23 4.53
CA TYR A 149 -32.48 5.89 3.96
C TYR A 149 -31.44 5.75 2.84
N THR A 150 -30.93 4.52 2.71
CA THR A 150 -30.12 4.10 1.56
C THR A 150 -30.58 2.73 1.11
N VAL A 151 -30.29 2.43 -0.16
CA VAL A 151 -30.45 1.09 -0.72
C VAL A 151 -29.07 0.57 -1.12
N SER A 152 -28.71 -0.62 -0.62
CA SER A 152 -27.53 -1.37 -1.03
C SER A 152 -27.97 -2.50 -1.94
N PHE A 153 -27.44 -2.53 -3.17
CA PHE A 153 -27.86 -3.46 -4.20
C PHE A 153 -26.68 -4.04 -4.97
N LEU A 154 -26.86 -5.23 -5.56
CA LEU A 154 -25.87 -5.83 -6.45
C LEU A 154 -25.95 -5.22 -7.85
N ALA A 155 -24.80 -4.93 -8.42
CA ALA A 155 -24.66 -4.48 -9.79
C ALA A 155 -23.55 -5.25 -10.51
N TYR A 156 -23.79 -5.57 -11.80
CA TYR A 156 -22.77 -6.09 -12.70
C TYR A 156 -21.84 -4.97 -13.14
N ILE A 157 -20.53 -5.25 -13.18
CA ILE A 157 -19.51 -4.34 -13.70
C ILE A 157 -19.43 -4.51 -15.21
N MET A 158 -20.13 -3.63 -15.95
CA MET A 158 -20.27 -3.72 -17.40
C MET A 158 -19.07 -3.16 -18.16
N TRP A 159 -18.26 -2.36 -17.51
CA TRP A 159 -17.06 -1.78 -18.07
C TRP A 159 -15.90 -1.93 -17.10
N ASP A 160 -14.80 -2.57 -17.55
CA ASP A 160 -13.58 -2.69 -16.75
C ASP A 160 -13.15 -1.32 -16.21
N PRO A 161 -12.94 -1.18 -14.91
CA PRO A 161 -12.68 0.12 -14.30
C PRO A 161 -11.40 0.79 -14.83
N VAL A 162 -10.33 0.04 -15.11
CA VAL A 162 -9.09 0.58 -15.67
C VAL A 162 -9.30 1.08 -17.09
N HIS A 163 -9.98 0.28 -17.90
CA HIS A 163 -10.26 0.65 -19.27
C HIS A 163 -11.19 1.87 -19.32
N MET A 164 -12.22 1.90 -18.48
CA MET A 164 -13.11 3.03 -18.34
C MET A 164 -12.35 4.30 -17.91
N TYR A 165 -11.48 4.19 -16.91
CA TYR A 165 -10.65 5.31 -16.46
C TYR A 165 -9.83 5.89 -17.61
N ASN A 166 -9.11 5.03 -18.34
CA ASN A 166 -8.31 5.47 -19.49
C ASN A 166 -9.16 6.07 -20.62
N ALA A 167 -10.34 5.51 -20.89
CA ALA A 167 -11.23 6.02 -21.94
C ALA A 167 -11.84 7.37 -21.58
N VAL A 168 -12.21 7.58 -20.31
CA VAL A 168 -12.91 8.77 -19.84
C VAL A 168 -11.94 9.88 -19.44
N VAL A 169 -10.86 9.55 -18.69
CA VAL A 169 -9.93 10.53 -18.15
C VAL A 169 -8.79 10.83 -19.12
N ASN A 170 -8.28 9.81 -19.84
CA ASN A 170 -7.14 9.93 -20.76
C ASN A 170 -7.55 9.98 -22.25
N ASP A 171 -8.85 10.10 -22.54
CA ASP A 171 -9.42 10.22 -23.90
C ASP A 171 -9.09 9.03 -24.85
N TRP A 172 -8.86 7.84 -24.32
CA TRP A 172 -8.62 6.62 -25.10
C TRP A 172 -9.94 5.98 -25.53
N LYS A 173 -10.65 6.61 -26.48
CA LYS A 173 -12.05 6.30 -26.81
C LYS A 173 -12.27 5.33 -27.97
N ASP A 174 -11.22 4.89 -28.64
CA ASP A 174 -11.35 4.11 -29.88
C ASP A 174 -11.52 2.59 -29.67
N VAL A 175 -11.72 2.15 -28.43
CA VAL A 175 -11.82 0.73 -28.08
C VAL A 175 -13.17 0.44 -27.44
N GLU A 176 -13.82 -0.66 -27.86
CA GLU A 176 -15.05 -1.15 -27.20
C GLU A 176 -14.80 -1.37 -25.69
N PRO A 177 -15.74 -0.95 -24.81
CA PRO A 177 -15.65 -1.21 -23.39
C PRO A 177 -15.33 -2.68 -23.08
N GLN A 178 -14.24 -2.93 -22.35
CA GLN A 178 -13.87 -4.28 -21.92
C GLN A 178 -14.78 -4.70 -20.78
N MET A 179 -15.40 -5.85 -20.89
CA MET A 179 -16.25 -6.43 -19.86
C MET A 179 -15.42 -7.33 -18.94
N THR A 180 -15.79 -7.36 -17.66
CA THR A 180 -15.18 -8.23 -16.66
C THR A 180 -16.03 -9.47 -16.43
N PHE A 181 -15.39 -10.60 -16.05
CA PHE A 181 -16.09 -11.83 -15.67
C PHE A 181 -15.48 -12.41 -14.41
N ASP A 182 -16.33 -13.06 -13.60
CA ASP A 182 -15.91 -13.67 -12.33
C ASP A 182 -15.41 -15.11 -12.56
N VAL A 183 -14.10 -15.27 -12.58
CA VAL A 183 -13.44 -16.56 -12.79
C VAL A 183 -13.68 -17.60 -11.68
N ARG A 184 -14.33 -17.24 -10.60
CA ARG A 184 -14.76 -18.17 -9.55
C ARG A 184 -16.09 -18.83 -9.83
N GLN A 185 -16.88 -18.28 -10.75
CA GLN A 185 -18.10 -18.91 -11.24
C GLN A 185 -17.76 -20.19 -12.00
N PRO A 186 -18.55 -21.28 -11.85
CA PRO A 186 -18.16 -22.58 -12.35
C PRO A 186 -17.86 -22.66 -13.85
N ALA A 187 -18.70 -22.06 -14.71
CA ALA A 187 -18.49 -22.08 -16.15
C ALA A 187 -17.32 -21.21 -16.57
N THR A 188 -17.20 -20.01 -16.01
CA THR A 188 -16.10 -19.08 -16.28
C THR A 188 -14.79 -19.62 -15.75
N ARG A 189 -14.77 -20.32 -14.61
CA ARG A 189 -13.57 -21.00 -14.11
C ARG A 189 -13.06 -22.02 -15.12
N GLU A 190 -13.90 -22.94 -15.56
CA GLU A 190 -13.52 -23.96 -16.53
C GLU A 190 -13.01 -23.33 -17.84
N TYR A 191 -13.72 -22.32 -18.32
CA TYR A 191 -13.34 -21.57 -19.51
C TYR A 191 -11.97 -20.89 -19.35
N SER A 192 -11.74 -20.19 -18.24
CA SER A 192 -10.50 -19.46 -17.99
C SER A 192 -9.27 -20.37 -17.92
N LEU A 193 -9.41 -21.56 -17.32
CA LEU A 193 -8.34 -22.55 -17.28
C LEU A 193 -8.02 -23.11 -18.70
N LYS A 194 -9.05 -23.39 -19.51
CA LYS A 194 -8.88 -23.81 -20.90
C LYS A 194 -8.25 -22.69 -21.75
N ARG A 195 -8.67 -21.46 -21.55
CA ARG A 195 -8.14 -20.27 -22.24
C ARG A 195 -6.65 -20.07 -21.92
N LEU A 196 -6.24 -20.26 -20.66
CA LEU A 196 -4.82 -20.18 -20.27
C LEU A 196 -4.00 -21.29 -20.96
N ARG A 197 -4.46 -22.54 -20.99
CA ARG A 197 -3.78 -23.62 -21.70
C ARG A 197 -3.62 -23.30 -23.19
N ARG A 198 -4.70 -22.84 -23.83
CA ARG A 198 -4.64 -22.44 -25.24
C ARG A 198 -3.67 -21.30 -25.49
N PHE A 199 -3.60 -20.31 -24.58
CA PHE A 199 -2.60 -19.24 -24.66
C PHE A 199 -1.19 -19.79 -24.62
N LEU A 200 -0.89 -20.67 -23.70
CA LEU A 200 0.44 -21.30 -23.56
C LEU A 200 0.83 -22.16 -24.79
N GLU A 201 -0.13 -22.88 -25.37
CA GLU A 201 0.06 -23.65 -26.60
C GLU A 201 0.36 -22.77 -27.83
N THR A 202 -0.24 -21.59 -27.91
CA THR A 202 -0.07 -20.68 -29.06
C THR A 202 1.07 -19.70 -28.88
N HIS A 203 1.60 -19.54 -27.66
CA HIS A 203 2.67 -18.60 -27.33
C HIS A 203 3.89 -19.32 -26.73
N GLU A 204 4.39 -20.32 -27.45
CA GLU A 204 5.55 -21.13 -27.00
C GLU A 204 6.81 -20.31 -26.72
N TYR A 205 6.96 -19.15 -27.39
CA TYR A 205 8.07 -18.21 -27.23
C TYR A 205 8.08 -17.43 -25.90
N VAL A 206 6.99 -17.44 -25.14
CA VAL A 206 6.89 -16.76 -23.86
C VAL A 206 7.65 -17.54 -22.79
N ASP A 207 8.48 -16.86 -22.00
CA ASP A 207 9.21 -17.46 -20.88
C ASP A 207 8.47 -17.25 -19.56
N VAL A 208 7.81 -16.09 -19.40
CA VAL A 208 7.11 -15.69 -18.18
C VAL A 208 5.70 -15.24 -18.51
N VAL A 209 4.72 -15.87 -17.90
CA VAL A 209 3.34 -15.40 -17.91
C VAL A 209 3.17 -14.38 -16.78
N ARG A 210 2.96 -13.14 -17.15
CA ARG A 210 2.78 -12.03 -16.23
C ARG A 210 1.30 -11.73 -16.05
N PHE A 211 0.72 -12.23 -14.97
CA PHE A 211 -0.66 -11.96 -14.61
C PHE A 211 -0.82 -10.50 -14.19
N THR A 212 -1.68 -9.75 -14.86
CA THR A 212 -1.93 -8.34 -14.56
C THR A 212 -3.20 -8.16 -13.75
N THR A 213 -4.28 -8.81 -14.16
CA THR A 213 -5.51 -8.94 -13.38
C THR A 213 -5.71 -10.41 -13.08
N PHE A 214 -5.41 -10.84 -11.87
CA PHE A 214 -5.33 -12.27 -11.56
C PHE A 214 -6.71 -12.89 -11.43
N PHE A 215 -7.52 -12.41 -10.46
CA PHE A 215 -8.89 -12.89 -10.27
C PHE A 215 -9.92 -11.78 -10.18
N HIS A 216 -9.54 -10.66 -9.59
CA HIS A 216 -10.43 -9.54 -9.35
C HIS A 216 -9.85 -8.28 -9.94
N GLN A 217 -10.71 -7.49 -10.53
CA GLN A 217 -10.39 -6.11 -10.81
C GLN A 217 -10.31 -5.37 -9.48
N PHE A 218 -9.46 -4.34 -9.39
CA PHE A 218 -9.70 -3.34 -8.39
C PHE A 218 -11.06 -2.68 -8.68
N THR A 219 -11.72 -2.24 -7.62
CA THR A 219 -13.01 -1.59 -7.75
C THR A 219 -12.83 -0.09 -7.86
N LEU A 220 -13.42 0.49 -8.88
CA LEU A 220 -13.43 1.93 -9.10
C LEU A 220 -14.85 2.34 -9.52
N ILE A 221 -15.49 3.18 -8.72
CA ILE A 221 -16.83 3.70 -9.02
C ILE A 221 -16.73 5.16 -9.38
N PHE A 222 -17.36 5.53 -10.49
CA PHE A 222 -17.45 6.90 -10.98
C PHE A 222 -18.84 7.49 -10.76
N ASP A 223 -18.89 8.79 -10.49
CA ASP A 223 -20.14 9.56 -10.54
C ASP A 223 -20.54 9.91 -11.97
N GLU A 224 -21.72 10.54 -12.15
CA GLU A 224 -22.23 10.97 -13.44
C GLU A 224 -21.33 11.96 -14.19
N MET A 225 -20.39 12.59 -13.51
CA MET A 225 -19.39 13.51 -14.08
C MET A 225 -18.04 12.83 -14.32
N ALA A 226 -17.99 11.50 -14.27
CA ALA A 226 -16.76 10.70 -14.37
C ALA A 226 -15.69 11.04 -13.33
N ARG A 227 -16.09 11.43 -12.12
CA ARG A 227 -15.21 11.60 -10.99
C ARG A 227 -15.26 10.36 -10.11
N GLU A 228 -14.13 10.02 -9.51
CA GLU A 228 -14.02 8.87 -8.63
C GLU A 228 -14.82 9.08 -7.34
N LYS A 229 -15.69 8.13 -7.02
CA LYS A 229 -16.45 8.10 -5.76
C LYS A 229 -15.86 7.16 -4.76
N TYR A 230 -15.29 6.05 -5.23
CA TYR A 230 -14.80 4.99 -4.36
C TYR A 230 -13.79 4.11 -5.10
N VAL A 231 -12.78 3.66 -4.37
CA VAL A 231 -11.77 2.72 -4.88
C VAL A 231 -11.46 1.65 -3.83
N ASP A 232 -11.46 0.39 -4.25
CA ASP A 232 -10.94 -0.74 -3.46
C ASP A 232 -9.81 -1.44 -4.23
N TRP A 233 -8.60 -1.23 -3.80
CA TRP A 233 -7.41 -1.78 -4.45
C TRP A 233 -7.21 -3.27 -4.24
N TYR A 234 -7.76 -3.82 -3.19
CA TYR A 234 -7.64 -5.25 -2.92
C TYR A 234 -8.73 -6.07 -3.60
N GLY A 235 -9.72 -5.40 -4.19
CA GLY A 235 -10.80 -6.03 -4.96
C GLY A 235 -11.80 -6.83 -4.13
N TYR A 236 -11.81 -6.67 -2.81
CA TYR A 236 -12.74 -7.41 -1.94
C TYR A 236 -14.21 -7.12 -2.25
N SER A 237 -14.53 -5.89 -2.65
CA SER A 237 -15.88 -5.49 -3.02
C SER A 237 -16.31 -5.92 -4.42
N ALA A 238 -15.37 -6.33 -5.29
CA ALA A 238 -15.63 -6.71 -6.67
C ALA A 238 -15.85 -8.21 -6.89
N SER A 239 -16.23 -8.95 -5.88
CA SER A 239 -16.38 -10.41 -5.96
C SER A 239 -17.48 -10.90 -5.04
N VAL A 240 -18.65 -10.31 -5.21
CA VAL A 240 -19.81 -10.50 -4.35
C VAL A 240 -21.00 -11.12 -5.10
N SER A 241 -20.74 -11.90 -6.12
CA SER A 241 -21.83 -12.61 -6.82
C SER A 241 -22.61 -13.50 -5.85
N PRO A 242 -23.92 -13.70 -6.05
CA PRO A 242 -24.73 -14.60 -5.22
C PRO A 242 -24.11 -15.97 -4.99
N TYR A 243 -23.46 -16.53 -6.03
CA TYR A 243 -22.73 -17.79 -5.92
C TYR A 243 -21.64 -17.75 -4.84
N ILE A 244 -20.80 -16.72 -4.86
CA ILE A 244 -19.69 -16.57 -3.90
C ILE A 244 -20.21 -16.24 -2.50
N LEU A 245 -21.23 -15.42 -2.40
CA LEU A 245 -21.83 -15.08 -1.11
C LEU A 245 -22.46 -16.32 -0.45
N GLU A 246 -23.06 -17.22 -1.22
CA GLU A 246 -23.55 -18.51 -0.71
C GLU A 246 -22.42 -19.45 -0.24
N GLN A 247 -21.25 -19.41 -0.88
CA GLN A 247 -20.10 -20.16 -0.39
C GLN A 247 -19.59 -19.58 0.92
N PHE A 248 -19.52 -18.25 1.01
CA PHE A 248 -19.17 -17.56 2.27
C PHE A 248 -20.14 -17.95 3.40
N GLU A 249 -21.45 -17.85 3.18
CA GLU A 249 -22.46 -18.22 4.18
C GLU A 249 -22.29 -19.66 4.70
N LYS A 250 -21.97 -20.60 3.81
CA LYS A 250 -21.71 -22.01 4.17
C LYS A 250 -20.46 -22.16 5.04
N GLU A 251 -19.40 -21.41 4.73
CA GLU A 251 -18.14 -21.49 5.46
C GLU A 251 -18.21 -20.71 6.79
N ALA A 252 -18.75 -19.51 6.77
CA ALA A 252 -18.82 -18.63 7.94
C ALA A 252 -19.87 -19.09 8.97
N GLY A 253 -20.91 -19.84 8.52
CA GLY A 253 -22.00 -20.31 9.37
C GLY A 253 -23.04 -19.26 9.72
N TYR A 254 -23.05 -18.13 9.03
CA TYR A 254 -24.03 -17.06 9.18
C TYR A 254 -24.32 -16.36 7.84
N PRO A 255 -25.49 -15.72 7.66
CA PRO A 255 -25.87 -15.07 6.43
C PRO A 255 -25.00 -13.83 6.17
N PHE A 256 -24.70 -13.60 4.89
CA PHE A 256 -24.03 -12.40 4.44
C PHE A 256 -24.99 -11.21 4.43
N ARG A 257 -24.49 -10.04 4.78
CA ARG A 257 -25.23 -8.77 4.65
C ARG A 257 -24.45 -7.77 3.80
N PRO A 258 -25.12 -7.04 2.89
CA PRO A 258 -24.50 -5.95 2.13
C PRO A 258 -23.71 -4.97 2.98
N GLU A 259 -24.20 -4.69 4.19
CA GLU A 259 -23.59 -3.76 5.12
C GLU A 259 -22.16 -4.17 5.55
N TYR A 260 -21.78 -5.46 5.46
CA TYR A 260 -20.41 -5.92 5.74
C TYR A 260 -19.38 -5.35 4.77
N ILE A 261 -19.77 -5.03 3.53
CA ILE A 261 -18.95 -4.34 2.54
C ILE A 261 -19.22 -2.84 2.51
N ILE A 262 -20.48 -2.47 2.54
CA ILE A 262 -20.93 -1.07 2.46
C ILE A 262 -20.42 -0.24 3.64
N ASP A 263 -20.36 -0.83 4.83
CA ASP A 263 -19.80 -0.18 6.03
C ASP A 263 -20.33 1.25 6.20
N GLN A 264 -21.64 1.39 6.31
CA GLN A 264 -22.31 2.68 6.49
C GLN A 264 -22.11 3.70 5.34
N GLY A 265 -21.55 3.26 4.23
CA GLY A 265 -21.15 4.11 3.11
C GLY A 265 -19.65 4.42 3.06
N TYR A 266 -18.86 3.93 4.03
CA TYR A 266 -17.40 4.09 4.03
C TYR A 266 -16.69 3.03 3.19
N MET A 267 -17.39 1.98 2.75
CA MET A 267 -16.87 0.91 1.88
C MET A 267 -15.58 0.25 2.40
N ASN A 268 -15.45 0.13 3.71
CA ASN A 268 -14.25 -0.43 4.37
C ASN A 268 -12.94 0.18 3.85
N ASN A 269 -12.92 1.48 3.60
CA ASN A 269 -11.71 2.15 3.12
C ASN A 269 -10.54 1.96 4.11
N THR A 270 -9.32 2.31 3.68
CA THR A 270 -8.07 2.05 4.42
C THR A 270 -8.01 2.68 5.81
N TYR A 271 -8.83 3.71 6.07
CA TYR A 271 -8.90 4.38 7.36
C TYR A 271 -9.87 3.71 8.35
N ARG A 272 -10.76 2.86 7.84
CA ARG A 272 -11.77 2.23 8.69
C ARG A 272 -11.17 1.09 9.51
N ILE A 273 -11.57 1.03 10.77
CA ILE A 273 -11.34 -0.14 11.61
C ILE A 273 -12.22 -1.28 11.07
N PRO A 274 -11.63 -2.40 10.61
CA PRO A 274 -12.42 -3.46 9.99
C PRO A 274 -13.31 -4.17 11.00
N SER A 275 -14.58 -4.37 10.64
CA SER A 275 -15.48 -5.21 11.45
C SER A 275 -15.04 -6.68 11.42
N LYS A 276 -15.53 -7.48 12.37
CA LYS A 276 -15.29 -8.93 12.39
C LYS A 276 -15.80 -9.58 11.11
N GLU A 277 -17.00 -9.24 10.67
CA GLU A 277 -17.65 -9.82 9.50
C GLU A 277 -16.88 -9.49 8.22
N PHE A 278 -16.36 -8.27 8.10
CA PHE A 278 -15.50 -7.92 6.98
C PHE A 278 -14.16 -8.67 7.01
N ARG A 279 -13.55 -8.85 8.17
CA ARG A 279 -12.34 -9.68 8.31
C ARG A 279 -12.60 -11.14 7.93
N ASP A 280 -13.73 -11.72 8.35
CA ASP A 280 -14.12 -13.08 7.97
C ASP A 280 -14.28 -13.19 6.44
N PHE A 281 -14.93 -12.18 5.83
CA PHE A 281 -15.09 -12.13 4.37
C PHE A 281 -13.75 -11.98 3.63
N GLN A 282 -12.85 -11.13 4.11
CA GLN A 282 -11.50 -11.01 3.56
C GLN A 282 -10.72 -12.32 3.67
N ALA A 283 -10.81 -13.02 4.79
CA ALA A 283 -10.15 -14.31 4.99
C ALA A 283 -10.70 -15.38 4.02
N PHE A 284 -12.01 -15.42 3.85
CA PHE A 284 -12.66 -16.26 2.84
C PHE A 284 -12.16 -15.93 1.43
N GLN A 285 -12.18 -14.64 1.05
CA GLN A 285 -11.67 -14.17 -0.25
C GLN A 285 -10.24 -14.64 -0.52
N ARG A 286 -9.34 -14.45 0.45
CA ARG A 286 -7.93 -14.84 0.30
C ARG A 286 -7.78 -16.33 0.02
N ARG A 287 -8.52 -17.19 0.72
CA ARG A 287 -8.47 -18.65 0.47
C ARG A 287 -8.95 -19.01 -0.92
N GLU A 288 -10.09 -18.44 -1.34
CA GLU A 288 -10.64 -18.69 -2.67
C GLU A 288 -9.70 -18.23 -3.79
N VAL A 289 -9.13 -17.04 -3.65
CA VAL A 289 -8.16 -16.48 -4.59
C VAL A 289 -6.90 -17.35 -4.63
N ALA A 290 -6.38 -17.78 -3.49
CA ALA A 290 -5.15 -18.59 -3.42
C ALA A 290 -5.35 -19.96 -4.10
N LEU A 291 -6.48 -20.62 -3.89
CA LEU A 291 -6.79 -21.91 -4.52
C LEU A 291 -6.83 -21.80 -6.05
N LEU A 292 -7.54 -20.83 -6.57
CA LEU A 292 -7.66 -20.60 -8.00
C LEU A 292 -6.34 -20.14 -8.63
N ALA A 293 -5.63 -19.22 -7.96
CA ALA A 293 -4.34 -18.73 -8.42
C ALA A 293 -3.33 -19.88 -8.52
N LYS A 294 -3.31 -20.75 -7.51
CA LYS A 294 -2.46 -21.96 -7.54
C LYS A 294 -2.73 -22.81 -8.74
N GLU A 295 -4.00 -23.09 -9.06
CA GLU A 295 -4.37 -23.91 -10.21
C GLU A 295 -3.88 -23.30 -11.54
N MET A 296 -3.96 -21.99 -11.70
CA MET A 296 -3.43 -21.30 -12.88
C MET A 296 -1.91 -21.32 -12.94
N VAL A 297 -1.24 -21.11 -11.80
CA VAL A 297 0.23 -21.17 -11.74
C VAL A 297 0.74 -22.59 -12.02
N ASP A 298 0.07 -23.61 -11.48
CA ASP A 298 0.39 -25.02 -11.78
C ASP A 298 0.31 -25.30 -13.29
N ILE A 299 -0.72 -24.78 -13.98
CA ILE A 299 -0.85 -24.88 -15.44
C ILE A 299 0.34 -24.21 -16.14
N VAL A 300 0.75 -23.02 -15.73
CA VAL A 300 1.93 -22.35 -16.32
C VAL A 300 3.18 -23.19 -16.16
N HIS A 301 3.37 -23.80 -14.99
CA HIS A 301 4.50 -24.69 -14.71
C HIS A 301 4.46 -26.00 -15.51
N GLU A 302 3.26 -26.56 -15.80
CA GLU A 302 3.11 -27.74 -16.68
C GLU A 302 3.73 -27.49 -18.08
N TYR A 303 3.70 -26.25 -18.56
CA TYR A 303 4.33 -25.84 -19.83
C TYR A 303 5.78 -25.40 -19.68
N GLY A 304 6.39 -25.55 -18.51
CA GLY A 304 7.79 -25.23 -18.24
C GLY A 304 8.09 -23.74 -18.22
N LYS A 305 7.07 -22.89 -17.97
CA LYS A 305 7.19 -21.43 -17.95
C LYS A 305 7.11 -20.91 -16.52
N GLU A 306 7.56 -19.66 -16.31
CA GLU A 306 7.44 -18.98 -15.02
C GLU A 306 6.12 -18.22 -14.93
N ALA A 307 5.57 -18.14 -13.72
CA ALA A 307 4.40 -17.34 -13.39
C ALA A 307 4.81 -16.11 -12.54
N MET A 308 4.45 -14.92 -13.00
CA MET A 308 4.72 -13.66 -12.33
C MET A 308 3.42 -12.91 -12.04
N MET A 309 3.31 -12.30 -10.86
CA MET A 309 2.20 -11.39 -10.56
C MET A 309 2.65 -9.93 -10.62
N PHE A 310 1.90 -9.12 -11.34
CA PHE A 310 2.05 -7.67 -11.32
C PHE A 310 1.32 -7.09 -10.09
N MET A 311 2.10 -6.55 -9.17
CA MET A 311 1.62 -6.01 -7.90
C MET A 311 1.43 -4.49 -7.94
N GLY A 312 1.66 -3.87 -9.08
CA GLY A 312 1.62 -2.42 -9.20
C GLY A 312 0.30 -1.79 -8.77
N ASP A 313 -0.80 -2.48 -9.07
CA ASP A 313 -2.15 -1.99 -8.81
C ASP A 313 -2.94 -2.95 -7.92
N HIS A 314 -2.29 -3.88 -7.24
CA HIS A 314 -2.88 -4.84 -6.28
C HIS A 314 -4.12 -5.59 -6.79
N TRP A 315 -4.12 -5.99 -8.07
CA TRP A 315 -5.28 -6.61 -8.73
C TRP A 315 -5.42 -8.11 -8.49
N ILE A 316 -4.82 -8.58 -7.42
CA ILE A 316 -4.84 -10.00 -7.08
C ILE A 316 -6.06 -10.39 -6.23
N GLY A 317 -6.74 -9.44 -5.60
CA GLY A 317 -7.86 -9.70 -4.69
C GLY A 317 -7.44 -10.20 -3.30
N MET A 318 -6.15 -10.00 -2.95
CA MET A 318 -5.61 -10.32 -1.62
C MET A 318 -4.31 -9.56 -1.37
N GLU A 319 -3.95 -9.42 -0.12
CA GLU A 319 -2.65 -8.85 0.23
C GLU A 319 -1.54 -9.91 0.15
N PRO A 320 -0.38 -9.58 -0.46
CA PRO A 320 0.67 -10.55 -0.74
C PRO A 320 1.47 -10.99 0.50
N PHE A 321 1.27 -10.33 1.64
CA PHE A 321 1.97 -10.63 2.89
C PHE A 321 1.30 -11.70 3.76
N MET A 322 0.11 -12.16 3.34
CA MET A 322 -0.65 -13.16 4.07
C MET A 322 -0.16 -14.58 3.71
N ASP A 323 -0.33 -15.52 4.64
CA ASP A 323 0.15 -16.89 4.50
C ASP A 323 -0.43 -17.62 3.29
N GLU A 324 -1.67 -17.32 2.92
CA GLU A 324 -2.33 -17.91 1.76
C GLU A 324 -1.61 -17.58 0.45
N PHE A 325 -0.93 -16.44 0.36
CA PHE A 325 -0.17 -16.05 -0.83
C PHE A 325 0.98 -17.03 -1.13
N ALA A 326 1.64 -17.55 -0.12
CA ALA A 326 2.72 -18.53 -0.27
C ALA A 326 2.29 -19.81 -0.99
N GLN A 327 1.03 -20.21 -0.86
CA GLN A 327 0.48 -21.43 -1.44
C GLN A 327 0.28 -21.32 -2.95
N ILE A 328 0.23 -20.12 -3.51
CA ILE A 328 0.04 -19.88 -4.94
C ILE A 328 1.20 -20.43 -5.76
N GLY A 329 2.43 -20.34 -5.25
CA GLY A 329 3.62 -20.86 -5.92
C GLY A 329 4.14 -19.97 -7.06
N LEU A 330 3.86 -18.66 -7.03
CA LEU A 330 4.40 -17.71 -7.99
C LEU A 330 5.94 -17.73 -8.00
N ASP A 331 6.54 -17.64 -9.19
CA ASP A 331 8.00 -17.54 -9.34
C ASP A 331 8.49 -16.14 -9.04
N ALA A 332 7.71 -15.13 -9.39
CA ALA A 332 8.10 -13.74 -9.23
C ALA A 332 6.93 -12.80 -8.97
N VAL A 333 7.25 -11.65 -8.40
CA VAL A 333 6.37 -10.49 -8.35
C VAL A 333 7.08 -9.28 -8.94
N VAL A 334 6.32 -8.41 -9.58
CA VAL A 334 6.78 -7.12 -10.08
C VAL A 334 5.88 -6.01 -9.56
N GLY A 335 6.48 -4.95 -9.02
CA GLY A 335 5.74 -3.80 -8.47
C GLY A 335 6.28 -2.46 -8.96
N SER A 336 5.46 -1.44 -8.93
CA SER A 336 5.87 -0.07 -9.24
C SER A 336 6.67 0.52 -8.09
N VAL A 337 7.75 1.23 -8.42
CA VAL A 337 8.68 1.84 -7.46
C VAL A 337 8.70 3.35 -7.68
N GLY A 338 8.02 4.09 -6.84
CA GLY A 338 8.11 5.55 -6.78
C GLY A 338 8.87 6.05 -5.54
N ASN A 339 8.96 5.20 -4.51
CA ASN A 339 9.58 5.53 -3.23
C ASN A 339 9.80 4.25 -2.40
N GLY A 340 10.31 4.38 -1.19
CA GLY A 340 10.58 3.24 -0.31
C GLY A 340 9.32 2.52 0.16
N ALA A 341 8.24 3.23 0.42
CA ALA A 341 6.98 2.60 0.82
C ALA A 341 6.41 1.71 -0.29
N THR A 342 6.41 2.17 -1.54
CA THR A 342 5.95 1.36 -2.69
C THR A 342 6.88 0.19 -2.97
N LEU A 343 8.20 0.36 -2.79
CA LEU A 343 9.14 -0.75 -2.90
C LEU A 343 8.82 -1.87 -1.88
N ARG A 344 8.55 -1.52 -0.62
CA ARG A 344 8.26 -2.50 0.43
C ARG A 344 7.03 -3.35 0.15
N LEU A 345 6.06 -2.85 -0.61
CA LEU A 345 4.87 -3.62 -0.97
C LEU A 345 5.17 -4.95 -1.67
N PHE A 346 6.31 -5.07 -2.32
CA PHE A 346 6.70 -6.31 -2.98
C PHE A 346 8.09 -6.82 -2.57
N SER A 347 9.04 -5.97 -2.14
CA SER A 347 10.36 -6.42 -1.68
C SER A 347 10.28 -7.26 -0.41
N ASP A 348 9.27 -7.03 0.43
CA ASP A 348 9.05 -7.78 1.67
C ASP A 348 8.34 -9.13 1.44
N ILE A 349 7.92 -9.45 0.21
CA ILE A 349 7.30 -10.74 -0.14
C ILE A 349 8.36 -11.84 -0.15
N LYS A 350 8.19 -12.87 0.70
CA LYS A 350 9.23 -13.87 0.97
C LYS A 350 9.13 -15.15 0.11
N HIS A 351 7.98 -15.43 -0.50
CA HIS A 351 7.67 -16.74 -1.08
C HIS A 351 7.79 -16.76 -2.61
N VAL A 352 8.67 -15.95 -3.18
CA VAL A 352 8.95 -15.90 -4.61
C VAL A 352 10.44 -16.08 -4.87
N LYS A 353 10.80 -16.55 -6.08
CA LYS A 353 12.20 -16.75 -6.46
C LYS A 353 12.94 -15.43 -6.68
N TYR A 354 12.22 -14.42 -7.21
CA TYR A 354 12.77 -13.09 -7.41
C TYR A 354 11.69 -12.01 -7.42
N THR A 355 12.13 -10.79 -7.12
CA THR A 355 11.32 -9.57 -7.17
C THR A 355 11.87 -8.62 -8.20
N GLU A 356 10.99 -7.92 -8.92
CA GLU A 356 11.34 -6.92 -9.90
C GLU A 356 10.71 -5.57 -9.54
N GLY A 357 11.54 -4.53 -9.46
CA GLY A 357 11.08 -3.15 -9.28
C GLY A 357 10.84 -2.49 -10.62
N ARG A 358 9.61 -2.13 -10.93
CA ARG A 358 9.26 -1.33 -12.07
C ARG A 358 9.54 0.13 -11.76
N PHE A 359 10.78 0.56 -12.02
CA PHE A 359 11.20 1.93 -11.78
C PHE A 359 10.48 2.86 -12.73
N LEU A 360 9.81 3.83 -12.14
CA LEU A 360 8.99 4.73 -12.89
C LEU A 360 8.65 5.98 -12.10
N PRO A 361 8.96 7.17 -12.56
CA PRO A 361 8.09 8.31 -12.36
C PRO A 361 6.74 7.99 -13.01
N TYR A 362 5.70 8.67 -12.65
CA TYR A 362 4.37 8.45 -13.19
C TYR A 362 4.40 8.44 -14.73
N PHE A 363 3.80 7.43 -15.37
CA PHE A 363 4.16 6.96 -16.72
C PHE A 363 3.25 7.43 -17.86
N PHE A 364 2.32 8.28 -17.55
CA PHE A 364 1.37 8.82 -18.53
C PHE A 364 1.75 10.23 -18.99
N PRO A 365 0.90 10.86 -19.81
CA PRO A 365 1.09 12.23 -20.23
C PRO A 365 1.33 13.26 -19.11
N ASP A 366 1.01 12.92 -17.88
CA ASP A 366 1.28 13.77 -16.71
C ASP A 366 2.76 14.04 -16.50
N THR A 367 3.63 13.09 -16.82
CA THR A 367 5.09 13.24 -16.75
C THR A 367 5.69 13.59 -18.12
N PHE A 368 5.22 12.89 -19.18
CA PHE A 368 5.79 12.99 -20.53
C PHE A 368 4.97 13.91 -21.42
N HIS A 369 5.04 15.21 -21.18
CA HIS A 369 4.38 16.24 -21.98
C HIS A 369 5.30 17.41 -22.26
N GLU A 370 4.96 18.26 -23.19
CA GLU A 370 5.72 19.48 -23.49
C GLU A 370 5.79 20.37 -22.23
N GLY A 371 7.00 20.71 -21.80
CA GLY A 371 7.27 21.46 -20.57
C GLY A 371 7.35 20.62 -19.29
N GLY A 372 7.14 19.30 -19.35
CA GLY A 372 7.40 18.38 -18.25
C GLY A 372 8.90 18.15 -18.03
N ASP A 373 9.27 17.71 -16.85
CA ASP A 373 10.67 17.38 -16.50
C ASP A 373 10.77 15.95 -15.94
N PRO A 374 10.70 14.93 -16.83
CA PRO A 374 10.75 13.52 -16.41
C PRO A 374 12.09 13.13 -15.76
N VAL A 375 13.18 13.81 -16.10
CA VAL A 375 14.49 13.57 -15.46
C VAL A 375 14.48 13.97 -14.00
N LYS A 376 13.92 15.13 -13.68
CA LYS A 376 13.80 15.60 -12.30
C LYS A 376 12.95 14.65 -11.46
N GLU A 377 11.81 14.22 -11.98
CA GLU A 377 10.97 13.24 -11.30
C GLU A 377 11.68 11.91 -11.08
N ALA A 378 12.36 11.39 -12.12
CA ALA A 378 13.14 10.17 -12.03
C ALA A 378 14.25 10.25 -10.99
N LYS A 379 14.93 11.40 -10.89
CA LYS A 379 15.97 11.64 -9.87
C LYS A 379 15.42 11.58 -8.46
N VAL A 380 14.30 12.23 -8.21
CA VAL A 380 13.62 12.21 -6.89
C VAL A 380 13.22 10.77 -6.54
N ASN A 381 12.56 10.08 -7.47
CA ASN A 381 12.11 8.70 -7.25
C ASN A 381 13.28 7.72 -7.06
N TRP A 382 14.37 7.89 -7.82
CA TRP A 382 15.51 7.00 -7.69
C TRP A 382 16.21 7.10 -6.34
N VAL A 383 16.37 8.30 -5.80
CA VAL A 383 17.01 8.48 -4.49
C VAL A 383 16.24 7.73 -3.40
N THR A 384 14.92 7.86 -3.33
CA THR A 384 14.10 7.15 -2.32
C THR A 384 14.01 5.65 -2.60
N ALA A 385 13.88 5.24 -3.87
CA ALA A 385 13.89 3.84 -4.26
C ALA A 385 15.23 3.17 -3.94
N ARG A 386 16.35 3.79 -4.29
CA ARG A 386 17.71 3.31 -4.02
C ARG A 386 17.94 3.13 -2.51
N ARG A 387 17.53 4.11 -1.73
CA ARG A 387 17.58 4.08 -0.27
C ARG A 387 16.88 2.83 0.28
N ALA A 388 15.69 2.54 -0.22
CA ALA A 388 14.95 1.35 0.18
C ALA A 388 15.55 0.04 -0.37
N ILE A 389 16.07 0.01 -1.61
CA ILE A 389 16.76 -1.15 -2.19
C ILE A 389 17.98 -1.55 -1.36
N LEU A 390 18.72 -0.57 -0.82
CA LEU A 390 19.86 -0.83 0.06
C LEU A 390 19.45 -1.53 1.37
N ARG A 391 18.20 -1.41 1.81
CA ARG A 391 17.65 -2.07 3.01
C ARG A 391 16.87 -3.34 2.70
N SER A 392 16.10 -3.32 1.61
CA SER A 392 15.28 -4.44 1.13
C SER A 392 15.63 -4.76 -0.33
N PRO A 393 16.72 -5.51 -0.57
CA PRO A 393 17.25 -5.75 -1.92
C PRO A 393 16.25 -6.50 -2.82
N ILE A 394 16.13 -6.02 -4.05
CA ILE A 394 15.38 -6.68 -5.13
C ILE A 394 16.34 -7.27 -6.16
N GLN A 395 15.88 -8.22 -7.00
CA GLN A 395 16.74 -8.96 -7.91
C GLN A 395 16.79 -8.36 -9.30
N ARG A 396 15.77 -7.61 -9.71
CA ARG A 396 15.66 -7.01 -11.03
C ARG A 396 15.02 -5.64 -10.96
N ILE A 397 15.30 -4.83 -11.97
CA ILE A 397 14.66 -3.54 -12.19
C ILE A 397 14.12 -3.48 -13.62
N GLY A 398 13.08 -2.71 -13.85
CA GLY A 398 12.56 -2.49 -15.19
C GLY A 398 12.01 -1.08 -15.36
N TYR A 399 11.90 -0.63 -16.60
CA TYR A 399 11.15 0.58 -16.93
C TYR A 399 9.64 0.25 -17.02
N GLY A 400 8.83 0.98 -16.31
CA GLY A 400 7.41 0.65 -16.17
C GLY A 400 6.48 1.30 -17.19
N GLY A 401 6.90 2.39 -17.82
CA GLY A 401 6.06 3.20 -18.73
C GLY A 401 5.95 2.66 -20.15
N TYR A 402 5.36 3.49 -21.01
CA TYR A 402 5.32 3.29 -22.44
C TYR A 402 6.59 3.86 -23.06
N LEU A 403 7.34 3.02 -23.77
CA LEU A 403 8.62 3.43 -24.35
C LEU A 403 8.47 4.55 -25.39
N LYS A 404 7.36 4.52 -26.16
CA LYS A 404 7.02 5.55 -27.14
C LYS A 404 6.88 6.97 -26.57
N LEU A 405 6.54 7.09 -25.28
CA LEU A 405 6.52 8.39 -24.59
C LEU A 405 7.94 8.78 -24.16
N ALA A 406 8.68 7.84 -23.56
CA ALA A 406 10.02 8.09 -23.03
C ALA A 406 11.05 8.49 -24.10
N ILE A 407 11.00 7.90 -25.28
CA ILE A 407 11.94 8.20 -26.39
C ILE A 407 11.88 9.64 -26.90
N GLN A 408 10.80 10.36 -26.58
CA GLN A 408 10.68 11.78 -26.89
C GLN A 408 11.52 12.66 -25.96
N PHE A 409 12.09 12.09 -24.91
CA PHE A 409 12.93 12.74 -23.89
C PHE A 409 14.29 12.04 -23.79
N PRO A 410 15.24 12.34 -24.70
CA PRO A 410 16.53 11.65 -24.74
C PRO A 410 17.30 11.71 -23.41
N ASP A 411 17.30 12.84 -22.73
CA ASP A 411 17.97 13.00 -21.44
C ASP A 411 17.39 12.05 -20.36
N PHE A 412 16.10 11.75 -20.44
CA PHE A 412 15.46 10.76 -19.56
C PHE A 412 15.95 9.34 -19.90
N VAL A 413 16.05 8.98 -21.18
CA VAL A 413 16.55 7.67 -21.62
C VAL A 413 17.99 7.47 -21.17
N ASP A 414 18.83 8.51 -21.28
CA ASP A 414 20.23 8.49 -20.83
C ASP A 414 20.30 8.34 -19.29
N TYR A 415 19.47 9.06 -18.54
CA TYR A 415 19.41 8.94 -17.09
C TYR A 415 18.99 7.53 -16.64
N ILE A 416 18.01 6.91 -17.27
CA ILE A 416 17.60 5.53 -16.94
C ILE A 416 18.74 4.54 -17.24
N LYS A 417 19.56 4.77 -18.27
CA LYS A 417 20.78 3.99 -18.51
C LYS A 417 21.74 4.04 -17.30
N GLU A 418 21.94 5.22 -16.73
CA GLU A 418 22.76 5.40 -15.52
C GLU A 418 22.15 4.62 -14.33
N VAL A 419 20.84 4.74 -14.12
CA VAL A 419 20.10 4.00 -13.09
C VAL A 419 20.28 2.48 -13.24
N CYS A 420 20.19 1.96 -14.47
CA CYS A 420 20.40 0.53 -14.75
C CYS A 420 21.81 0.06 -14.38
N GLN A 421 22.82 0.89 -14.63
CA GLN A 421 24.23 0.57 -14.30
C GLN A 421 24.46 0.63 -12.79
N GLU A 422 23.93 1.64 -12.15
CA GLU A 422 23.98 1.78 -10.68
C GLU A 422 23.29 0.61 -9.99
N PHE A 423 22.08 0.23 -10.44
CA PHE A 423 21.36 -0.93 -9.89
C PHE A 423 22.17 -2.23 -9.96
N ARG A 424 22.84 -2.52 -11.08
CA ARG A 424 23.71 -3.70 -11.19
C ARG A 424 24.88 -3.63 -10.22
N THR A 425 25.42 -2.43 -10.00
CA THR A 425 26.50 -2.23 -9.03
C THR A 425 26.01 -2.48 -7.60
N LEU A 426 24.80 -1.99 -7.25
CA LEU A 426 24.15 -2.31 -5.99
C LEU A 426 23.99 -3.82 -5.83
N TYR A 427 23.38 -4.47 -6.81
CA TYR A 427 23.13 -5.90 -6.78
C TYR A 427 24.41 -6.73 -6.59
N ASP A 428 25.47 -6.43 -7.34
CA ASP A 428 26.73 -7.15 -7.27
C ASP A 428 27.44 -6.99 -5.92
N ASN A 429 27.26 -5.86 -5.24
CA ASN A 429 27.84 -5.64 -3.92
C ASN A 429 26.98 -6.22 -2.80
N ILE A 430 25.66 -6.12 -2.91
CA ILE A 430 24.70 -6.59 -1.90
C ILE A 430 24.55 -8.12 -1.93
N GLN A 431 24.45 -8.73 -3.12
CA GLN A 431 24.31 -10.18 -3.35
C GLN A 431 23.18 -10.82 -2.52
N GLY A 432 22.06 -10.11 -2.36
CA GLY A 432 20.89 -10.59 -1.59
C GLY A 432 21.11 -10.70 -0.08
N VAL A 433 22.21 -10.18 0.45
CA VAL A 433 22.47 -10.19 1.90
C VAL A 433 21.63 -9.11 2.57
N THR A 434 20.94 -9.50 3.65
CA THR A 434 20.25 -8.55 4.52
C THR A 434 21.25 -7.62 5.20
N PRO A 435 21.08 -6.29 5.11
CA PRO A 435 21.98 -5.34 5.76
C PRO A 435 21.87 -5.44 7.29
N TYR A 436 22.89 -4.94 7.96
CA TYR A 436 22.91 -4.83 9.43
C TYR A 436 21.69 -4.04 9.91
N CYS A 437 21.01 -4.56 10.92
CA CYS A 437 19.90 -3.92 11.61
C CYS A 437 20.25 -3.78 13.09
N VAL A 438 20.06 -2.58 13.62
CA VAL A 438 20.41 -2.27 15.01
C VAL A 438 19.31 -2.68 15.98
N LYS A 439 18.05 -2.50 15.63
CA LYS A 439 16.87 -2.81 16.46
C LYS A 439 15.73 -3.39 15.62
N LYS A 440 14.82 -4.09 16.31
CA LYS A 440 13.57 -4.60 15.75
C LYS A 440 12.43 -3.68 16.10
N VAL A 441 11.74 -3.21 15.09
CA VAL A 441 10.65 -2.24 15.21
C VAL A 441 9.35 -2.86 14.69
N ALA A 442 8.29 -2.79 15.50
CA ALA A 442 6.94 -3.12 15.07
C ALA A 442 6.13 -1.85 14.76
N VAL A 443 5.48 -1.79 13.60
CA VAL A 443 4.44 -0.80 13.30
C VAL A 443 3.09 -1.44 13.58
N LEU A 444 2.35 -0.88 14.53
CA LEU A 444 1.06 -1.39 14.99
C LEU A 444 -0.09 -0.69 14.27
N ASN A 445 -0.95 -1.46 13.62
CA ASN A 445 -2.19 -0.98 13.01
C ASN A 445 -3.28 -2.09 13.05
N CYS A 446 -4.50 -1.82 12.57
CA CYS A 446 -5.57 -2.83 12.57
C CYS A 446 -5.36 -3.98 11.57
N TRP A 447 -4.47 -3.81 10.59
CA TRP A 447 -4.32 -4.74 9.48
C TRP A 447 -3.17 -5.74 9.66
N GLY A 448 -2.19 -5.45 10.53
CA GLY A 448 -1.00 -6.27 10.71
C GLY A 448 -0.08 -6.31 9.48
N LYS A 449 -0.21 -5.33 8.61
CA LYS A 449 0.52 -5.21 7.35
C LYS A 449 0.55 -3.77 6.87
N MET A 450 1.43 -3.50 5.93
CA MET A 450 1.49 -2.19 5.30
C MET A 450 0.33 -2.01 4.32
N ARG A 451 -0.45 -0.92 4.46
CA ARG A 451 -1.54 -0.52 3.57
C ARG A 451 -1.41 0.92 3.09
N ALA A 452 -0.18 1.33 2.75
CA ALA A 452 0.07 2.69 2.25
C ALA A 452 -0.36 2.88 0.78
N TRP A 453 -0.47 1.79 0.02
CA TRP A 453 -0.66 1.84 -1.43
C TRP A 453 -1.95 2.54 -1.86
N GLY A 454 -3.07 2.12 -1.30
CA GLY A 454 -4.38 2.60 -1.72
C GLY A 454 -4.57 4.12 -1.64
N ASN A 455 -3.89 4.75 -0.69
CA ASN A 455 -4.05 6.19 -0.46
C ASN A 455 -3.09 7.04 -1.29
N HIS A 456 -2.03 6.46 -1.83
CA HIS A 456 -0.98 7.22 -2.50
C HIS A 456 -1.06 7.17 -4.03
N MET A 457 -1.40 6.01 -4.59
CA MET A 457 -1.35 5.81 -6.03
C MET A 457 -2.68 6.07 -6.74
N VAL A 458 -3.79 5.80 -6.07
CA VAL A 458 -5.12 5.85 -6.69
C VAL A 458 -5.59 7.25 -6.99
N HIS A 459 -5.36 8.11 -6.05
CA HIS A 459 -5.96 9.44 -6.05
C HIS A 459 -5.09 10.47 -6.76
N HIS A 460 -4.14 10.05 -7.59
CA HIS A 460 -3.34 10.93 -8.45
C HIS A 460 -2.88 12.23 -7.73
N GLY A 461 -2.37 12.08 -6.52
CA GLY A 461 -1.92 13.22 -5.72
C GLY A 461 -2.98 13.78 -4.78
N LEU A 462 -4.12 13.13 -4.60
CA LEU A 462 -4.92 13.36 -3.42
C LEU A 462 -4.16 12.83 -2.21
N TYR A 463 -3.19 13.61 -1.82
CA TYR A 463 -2.43 13.38 -0.61
C TYR A 463 -3.29 13.79 0.56
N TYR A 464 -3.84 12.79 1.27
CA TYR A 464 -4.64 13.07 2.45
C TYR A 464 -3.76 13.56 3.57
N LYS A 465 -4.05 14.71 4.11
CA LYS A 465 -3.35 15.30 5.25
C LYS A 465 -3.29 14.35 6.45
N GLN A 466 -4.34 13.57 6.65
CA GLN A 466 -4.42 12.56 7.70
C GLN A 466 -3.41 11.41 7.55
N ASN A 467 -2.88 11.20 6.36
CA ASN A 467 -1.99 10.08 6.07
C ASN A 467 -0.50 10.45 6.05
N TYR A 468 -0.15 11.72 6.10
CA TYR A 468 1.23 12.16 5.91
C TYR A 468 2.19 11.59 6.97
N SER A 469 1.76 11.47 8.22
CA SER A 469 2.60 10.90 9.29
C SER A 469 2.76 9.39 9.15
N TYR A 470 1.69 8.66 8.84
CA TYR A 470 1.77 7.21 8.61
C TYR A 470 2.70 6.88 7.45
N PHE A 471 2.51 7.56 6.33
CA PHE A 471 3.41 7.44 5.17
C PHE A 471 4.84 7.87 5.49
N GLY A 472 5.01 8.98 6.22
CA GLY A 472 6.31 9.51 6.62
C GLY A 472 7.11 8.53 7.46
N ILE A 473 6.46 7.86 8.41
CA ILE A 473 7.09 6.80 9.23
C ILE A 473 7.53 5.62 8.37
N ILE A 474 6.67 5.14 7.47
CA ILE A 474 7.01 3.99 6.60
C ILE A 474 8.18 4.35 5.68
N GLU A 475 8.15 5.54 5.08
CA GLU A 475 9.22 6.00 4.19
C GLU A 475 10.54 6.19 4.95
N ALA A 476 10.52 6.78 6.13
CA ALA A 476 11.68 6.94 6.99
C ALA A 476 12.27 5.57 7.38
N LEU A 477 11.45 4.63 7.79
CA LEU A 477 11.88 3.28 8.16
C LEU A 477 12.43 2.49 6.96
N SER A 478 12.01 2.81 5.74
CA SER A 478 12.46 2.10 4.52
C SER A 478 13.95 2.30 4.21
N GLY A 479 14.60 3.35 4.72
CA GLY A 479 16.04 3.58 4.62
C GLY A 479 16.81 3.42 5.92
N SER A 480 16.11 3.24 7.04
CA SER A 480 16.72 3.19 8.36
C SER A 480 17.26 1.78 8.70
N PRO A 481 18.30 1.66 9.56
CA PRO A 481 18.91 0.38 9.89
C PRO A 481 18.11 -0.42 10.93
N PHE A 482 16.80 -0.59 10.68
CA PHE A 482 15.91 -1.36 11.54
C PHE A 482 15.34 -2.58 10.83
N ASP A 483 15.10 -3.63 11.59
CA ASP A 483 14.30 -4.78 11.18
C ASP A 483 12.82 -4.43 11.47
N VAL A 484 12.05 -4.13 10.42
CA VAL A 484 10.70 -3.60 10.52
C VAL A 484 9.67 -4.67 10.24
N SER A 485 8.73 -4.84 11.16
CA SER A 485 7.57 -5.71 11.00
C SER A 485 6.28 -4.93 11.22
N PHE A 486 5.17 -5.42 10.63
CA PHE A 486 3.84 -4.89 10.90
C PHE A 486 3.08 -5.91 11.73
N ILE A 487 2.38 -5.44 12.77
CA ILE A 487 1.56 -6.27 13.65
C ILE A 487 0.17 -5.66 13.83
N SER A 488 -0.83 -6.50 14.08
CA SER A 488 -2.19 -6.04 14.33
C SER A 488 -2.55 -6.08 15.82
N PHE A 489 -3.61 -5.37 16.16
CA PHE A 489 -4.22 -5.46 17.49
C PHE A 489 -4.76 -6.88 17.77
N GLU A 490 -5.27 -7.54 16.72
CA GLU A 490 -5.73 -8.94 16.86
C GLU A 490 -4.57 -9.91 17.13
N ASP A 491 -3.38 -9.66 16.57
CA ASP A 491 -2.18 -10.45 16.87
C ASP A 491 -1.81 -10.32 18.35
N ILE A 492 -1.88 -9.10 18.90
CA ILE A 492 -1.63 -8.85 20.33
C ILE A 492 -2.70 -9.54 21.19
N LYS A 493 -3.97 -9.51 20.79
CA LYS A 493 -5.06 -10.22 21.51
C LYS A 493 -4.86 -11.73 21.49
N ALA A 494 -4.40 -12.27 20.38
CA ALA A 494 -4.12 -13.70 20.23
C ALA A 494 -2.89 -14.16 21.03
N ASP A 495 -1.83 -13.36 21.03
CA ASP A 495 -0.58 -13.61 21.76
C ASP A 495 0.04 -12.31 22.28
N PRO A 496 -0.29 -11.88 23.51
CA PRO A 496 0.34 -10.70 24.11
C PRO A 496 1.87 -10.78 24.23
N ALA A 497 2.43 -12.00 24.26
CA ALA A 497 3.87 -12.19 24.34
C ALA A 497 4.59 -11.85 23.02
N LEU A 498 3.88 -11.68 21.91
CA LEU A 498 4.43 -11.27 20.62
C LEU A 498 5.28 -10.01 20.72
N LEU A 499 4.87 -9.05 21.57
CA LEU A 499 5.59 -7.78 21.76
C LEU A 499 7.04 -7.97 22.23
N LYS A 500 7.36 -9.06 22.94
CA LYS A 500 8.72 -9.37 23.40
C LYS A 500 9.71 -9.65 22.28
N ASN A 501 9.23 -9.83 21.04
CA ASN A 501 10.09 -10.02 19.88
C ASN A 501 10.64 -8.70 19.30
N PHE A 502 10.19 -7.56 19.83
CA PHE A 502 10.53 -6.23 19.35
C PHE A 502 11.22 -5.41 20.44
N ASP A 503 12.05 -4.45 20.01
CA ASP A 503 12.64 -3.44 20.89
C ASP A 503 11.74 -2.22 21.03
N VAL A 504 11.04 -1.85 19.92
CA VAL A 504 10.18 -0.66 19.86
C VAL A 504 8.90 -0.98 19.11
N VAL A 505 7.78 -0.44 19.61
CA VAL A 505 6.48 -0.42 18.92
C VAL A 505 6.17 1.02 18.52
N ILE A 506 5.76 1.22 17.26
CA ILE A 506 5.30 2.51 16.73
C ILE A 506 3.82 2.44 16.44
N ASN A 507 3.04 3.38 16.97
CA ASN A 507 1.63 3.59 16.61
C ASN A 507 1.46 5.00 16.04
N VAL A 508 0.88 5.11 14.87
CA VAL A 508 0.80 6.36 14.12
C VAL A 508 -0.53 6.51 13.39
N GLY A 509 -1.11 7.69 13.43
CA GLY A 509 -2.31 8.04 12.67
C GLY A 509 -3.27 8.93 13.44
N ASP A 510 -4.39 9.27 12.81
CA ASP A 510 -5.48 10.00 13.45
C ASP A 510 -6.32 9.07 14.34
N ALA A 511 -6.97 9.65 15.33
CA ALA A 511 -7.85 8.91 16.24
C ALA A 511 -8.95 8.16 15.50
N ASP A 512 -9.35 7.04 16.07
CA ASP A 512 -10.46 6.20 15.57
C ASP A 512 -10.29 5.71 14.11
N THR A 513 -9.03 5.59 13.65
CA THR A 513 -8.68 5.04 12.34
C THR A 513 -8.04 3.66 12.45
N ALA A 514 -8.01 2.92 11.34
CA ALA A 514 -7.33 1.63 11.26
C ALA A 514 -5.80 1.73 11.46
N GLN A 515 -5.20 2.91 11.27
CA GLN A 515 -3.79 3.14 11.54
C GLN A 515 -3.53 3.26 13.05
N SER A 516 -4.32 4.09 13.76
CA SER A 516 -4.13 4.34 15.20
C SER A 516 -4.80 3.31 16.10
N GLY A 517 -5.89 2.66 15.66
CA GLY A 517 -6.55 1.56 16.35
C GLY A 517 -7.85 1.88 17.08
N GLY A 518 -8.14 3.15 17.40
CA GLY A 518 -9.39 3.58 18.02
C GLY A 518 -9.81 2.74 19.23
N GLU A 519 -10.99 2.11 19.16
CA GLU A 519 -11.56 1.31 20.25
C GLU A 519 -10.71 0.10 20.71
N TYR A 520 -9.74 -0.35 19.93
CA TYR A 520 -8.81 -1.38 20.40
C TYR A 520 -8.04 -0.96 21.66
N TRP A 521 -7.86 0.33 21.89
CA TRP A 521 -7.13 0.83 23.05
C TRP A 521 -7.89 0.74 24.36
N ILE A 522 -9.21 0.48 24.32
CA ILE A 522 -10.01 0.17 25.51
C ILE A 522 -10.16 -1.34 25.73
N ASP A 523 -9.61 -2.18 24.84
CA ASP A 523 -9.48 -3.61 25.09
C ASP A 523 -8.41 -3.86 26.17
N GLU A 524 -8.80 -4.58 27.23
CA GLU A 524 -7.95 -4.86 28.39
C GLU A 524 -6.66 -5.60 27.97
N THR A 525 -6.76 -6.57 27.07
CA THR A 525 -5.62 -7.38 26.63
C THR A 525 -4.60 -6.54 25.89
N VAL A 526 -5.05 -5.68 24.98
CA VAL A 526 -4.17 -4.81 24.18
C VAL A 526 -3.46 -3.79 25.05
N SER A 527 -4.23 -3.02 25.83
CA SER A 527 -3.70 -1.91 26.62
C SER A 527 -2.77 -2.40 27.74
N THR A 528 -3.08 -3.54 28.37
CA THR A 528 -2.21 -4.11 29.41
C THR A 528 -0.96 -4.73 28.81
N ALA A 529 -1.04 -5.40 27.66
CA ALA A 529 0.13 -5.98 26.99
C ALA A 529 1.16 -4.89 26.60
N VAL A 530 0.69 -3.76 26.04
CA VAL A 530 1.59 -2.66 25.68
C VAL A 530 2.19 -2.02 26.92
N ARG A 531 1.42 -1.80 28.00
CA ARG A 531 1.95 -1.30 29.28
C ARG A 531 2.98 -2.24 29.87
N GLU A 532 2.70 -3.55 29.91
CA GLU A 532 3.66 -4.55 30.41
C GLU A 532 4.96 -4.55 29.59
N PHE A 533 4.85 -4.48 28.27
CA PHE A 533 5.99 -4.42 27.37
C PHE A 533 6.89 -3.22 27.69
N VAL A 534 6.30 -2.00 27.77
CA VAL A 534 7.07 -0.80 28.07
C VAL A 534 7.62 -0.83 29.49
N TYR A 535 6.80 -1.19 30.48
CA TYR A 535 7.26 -1.27 31.88
C TYR A 535 8.49 -2.17 32.06
N ASN A 536 8.61 -3.22 31.26
CA ASN A 536 9.73 -4.16 31.31
C ASN A 536 10.95 -3.72 30.47
N GLY A 537 10.91 -2.58 29.79
CA GLY A 537 12.04 -1.98 29.07
C GLY A 537 11.86 -1.81 27.56
N GLY A 538 10.70 -2.15 27.01
CA GLY A 538 10.37 -1.88 25.62
C GLY A 538 10.16 -0.38 25.36
N GLY A 539 10.36 0.06 24.10
CA GLY A 539 10.10 1.41 23.64
C GLY A 539 8.73 1.56 22.99
N PHE A 540 8.07 2.70 23.18
CA PHE A 540 6.84 3.03 22.46
C PHE A 540 6.94 4.41 21.86
N ILE A 541 6.67 4.52 20.54
CA ILE A 541 6.64 5.81 19.83
C ILE A 541 5.23 6.04 19.30
N GLY A 542 4.64 7.13 19.74
CA GLY A 542 3.32 7.57 19.27
C GLY A 542 3.42 8.80 18.38
N VAL A 543 2.76 8.77 17.21
CA VAL A 543 2.76 9.88 16.25
C VAL A 543 1.34 10.27 15.86
N GLY A 544 1.00 11.54 15.95
CA GLY A 544 -0.33 12.06 15.69
C GLY A 544 -1.24 11.91 16.89
N GLU A 545 -2.23 11.04 16.82
CA GLU A 545 -3.15 10.68 17.91
C GLU A 545 -3.02 9.18 18.26
N PRO A 546 -1.84 8.75 18.72
CA PRO A 546 -1.58 7.37 19.08
C PRO A 546 -2.33 6.97 20.34
N GLY A 547 -2.86 5.75 20.36
CA GLY A 547 -3.58 5.28 21.55
C GLY A 547 -4.88 6.03 21.83
N ALA A 548 -5.41 6.77 20.86
CA ALA A 548 -6.52 7.69 21.07
C ALA A 548 -7.89 7.01 20.95
N HIS A 549 -8.68 7.12 21.99
CA HIS A 549 -10.11 6.82 22.03
C HIS A 549 -10.73 7.47 23.28
N GLN A 550 -11.83 8.21 23.13
CA GLN A 550 -12.46 8.91 24.26
C GLN A 550 -13.06 7.91 25.25
N TRP A 551 -12.38 7.67 26.36
CA TRP A 551 -12.82 6.72 27.37
C TRP A 551 -12.32 7.07 28.78
N GLN A 552 -13.17 6.93 29.80
CA GLN A 552 -12.84 7.08 31.23
C GLN A 552 -12.08 8.37 31.59
N GLY A 553 -12.46 9.50 30.97
CA GLY A 553 -11.86 10.80 31.21
C GLY A 553 -10.53 11.06 30.53
N LYS A 554 -10.09 10.16 29.64
CA LYS A 554 -8.89 10.26 28.84
C LYS A 554 -9.22 10.22 27.36
N PHE A 555 -8.34 10.78 26.55
CA PHE A 555 -8.34 10.60 25.10
C PHE A 555 -7.19 9.71 24.66
N PHE A 556 -5.95 9.97 25.11
CA PHE A 556 -4.84 9.06 24.92
C PHE A 556 -4.86 7.98 26.00
N GLN A 557 -5.22 6.75 25.60
CA GLN A 557 -5.33 5.64 26.53
C GLN A 557 -3.97 5.15 27.07
N LEU A 558 -2.85 5.61 26.44
CA LEU A 558 -1.48 5.38 26.86
C LEU A 558 -0.79 6.67 27.35
N ASP A 559 -1.53 7.59 27.94
CA ASP A 559 -1.02 8.85 28.49
C ASP A 559 0.11 8.64 29.51
N ASP A 560 0.03 7.58 30.29
CA ASP A 560 1.04 7.15 31.27
C ASP A 560 2.37 6.73 30.63
N ILE A 561 2.36 6.26 29.40
CA ILE A 561 3.57 5.93 28.61
C ILE A 561 4.07 7.16 27.86
N LEU A 562 3.17 7.86 27.17
CA LEU A 562 3.49 8.99 26.28
C LEU A 562 3.82 10.27 27.04
N GLY A 563 3.32 10.42 28.26
CA GLY A 563 3.46 11.64 29.08
C GLY A 563 2.62 12.82 28.59
N VAL A 564 1.71 12.60 27.66
CA VAL A 564 0.88 13.66 27.07
C VAL A 564 -0.58 13.26 27.00
N GLU A 565 -1.44 14.28 26.93
CA GLU A 565 -2.89 14.10 26.72
C GLU A 565 -3.40 15.20 25.78
N GLU A 566 -4.54 14.97 25.15
CA GLU A 566 -5.21 15.97 24.33
C GLU A 566 -6.40 16.60 25.07
N GLU A 567 -6.45 17.94 25.10
CA GLU A 567 -7.57 18.67 25.69
C GLU A 567 -8.77 18.68 24.73
N ARG A 568 -9.79 17.94 25.12
CA ARG A 568 -11.05 17.80 24.34
C ARG A 568 -12.27 18.39 25.07
N GLY A 569 -12.05 19.15 26.15
CA GLY A 569 -13.11 19.67 26.99
C GLY A 569 -13.64 18.70 28.04
N PHE A 570 -13.12 17.48 28.11
CA PHE A 570 -13.57 16.43 29.03
C PHE A 570 -12.50 16.03 30.05
N ASN A 571 -11.30 16.56 29.94
CA ASN A 571 -10.18 16.19 30.80
C ASN A 571 -10.27 16.91 32.14
N LEU A 572 -9.96 16.19 33.21
CA LEU A 572 -9.98 16.71 34.57
C LEU A 572 -8.57 17.00 35.13
N ASN A 573 -7.56 16.98 34.28
CA ASN A 573 -6.20 17.23 34.70
C ASN A 573 -6.02 18.71 35.07
N THR A 574 -5.39 18.97 36.23
CA THR A 574 -5.12 20.30 36.76
C THR A 574 -3.67 20.78 36.48
N ASP A 575 -2.77 19.84 36.19
CA ASP A 575 -1.34 20.11 35.96
C ASP A 575 -0.99 20.02 34.47
N LYS A 576 -1.72 20.83 33.67
CA LYS A 576 -1.67 20.77 32.20
C LYS A 576 -0.48 21.50 31.57
N TYR A 577 0.30 22.21 32.34
CA TYR A 577 1.28 23.12 31.74
C TYR A 577 2.68 22.86 32.29
N ASN A 578 3.56 22.44 31.39
CA ASN A 578 4.99 22.49 31.54
C ASN A 578 5.54 23.44 30.47
N TRP A 579 6.47 24.32 30.85
CA TRP A 579 6.98 25.38 29.97
C TRP A 579 8.43 25.17 29.57
N ASP A 580 9.16 24.29 30.23
CA ASP A 580 10.57 24.05 29.98
C ASP A 580 10.75 23.15 28.78
N GLU A 581 11.55 23.57 27.80
CA GLU A 581 11.95 22.78 26.65
C GLU A 581 13.35 22.23 26.82
N HIS A 582 13.55 20.97 26.42
CA HIS A 582 14.83 20.25 26.49
C HIS A 582 15.38 19.98 25.08
N ARG A 583 15.70 21.05 24.34
CA ARG A 583 16.17 20.95 22.94
C ARG A 583 17.56 20.34 22.78
N ASP A 584 18.31 20.17 23.84
CA ASP A 584 19.61 19.50 23.90
C ASP A 584 19.49 17.98 24.06
N HIS A 585 18.27 17.45 24.09
CA HIS A 585 17.99 16.03 24.21
C HIS A 585 18.60 15.20 23.06
N PHE A 586 18.97 13.93 23.35
CA PHE A 586 19.59 13.01 22.40
C PHE A 586 18.85 12.92 21.05
N ILE A 587 17.53 12.92 21.07
CA ILE A 587 16.70 12.77 19.85
C ILE A 587 16.94 13.93 18.85
N LEU A 588 17.23 15.14 19.34
CA LEU A 588 17.32 16.35 18.52
C LEU A 588 18.76 16.76 18.16
N LYS A 589 19.78 16.03 18.63
CA LYS A 589 21.18 16.47 18.49
C LYS A 589 21.69 16.62 17.07
N ASP A 590 21.11 15.93 16.09
CA ASP A 590 21.53 16.04 14.68
C ASP A 590 20.59 16.91 13.85
N CYS A 591 19.67 17.63 14.50
CA CYS A 591 18.73 18.51 13.83
C CYS A 591 19.26 19.94 13.90
N ASP A 592 19.73 20.47 12.76
CA ASP A 592 20.25 21.84 12.63
C ASP A 592 19.13 22.87 12.42
N GLY A 593 17.90 22.40 12.21
CA GLY A 593 16.73 23.20 11.92
C GLY A 593 15.55 22.94 12.87
N GLU A 594 14.40 23.44 12.49
CA GLU A 594 13.13 23.10 13.15
C GLU A 594 12.60 21.79 12.59
N VAL A 595 12.23 20.85 13.46
CA VAL A 595 11.54 19.60 13.06
C VAL A 595 10.23 19.97 12.37
N ASP A 596 10.00 19.41 11.19
CA ASP A 596 8.74 19.56 10.47
C ASP A 596 7.68 18.61 11.02
N PHE A 597 6.67 19.13 11.68
CA PHE A 597 5.54 18.37 12.17
C PHE A 597 4.34 18.33 11.19
N GLY A 598 4.50 18.94 10.01
CA GLY A 598 3.38 19.17 9.10
C GLY A 598 2.34 20.08 9.73
N GLU A 599 1.08 19.69 9.71
CA GLU A 599 0.04 20.44 10.44
C GLU A 599 0.12 20.24 11.96
N GLY A 600 0.70 19.13 12.40
CA GLY A 600 0.77 18.73 13.81
C GLY A 600 -0.59 18.58 14.48
N LYS A 601 -0.64 17.91 15.62
CA LYS A 601 -1.87 17.88 16.42
C LYS A 601 -1.91 19.08 17.36
N LYS A 602 -3.12 19.53 17.68
CA LYS A 602 -3.38 20.68 18.53
C LYS A 602 -3.95 20.25 19.88
N ASN A 603 -3.96 21.20 20.83
CA ASN A 603 -4.48 20.99 22.17
C ASN A 603 -3.74 19.89 22.97
N ILE A 604 -2.51 19.58 22.59
CA ILE A 604 -1.67 18.59 23.27
C ILE A 604 -0.96 19.26 24.45
N PHE A 605 -1.11 18.69 25.64
CA PHE A 605 -0.44 19.16 26.85
C PHE A 605 0.34 18.04 27.53
N ALA A 606 1.39 18.41 28.26
CA ALA A 606 2.22 17.48 29.00
C ALA A 606 1.58 17.16 30.37
N LEU A 607 1.74 15.90 30.79
CA LEU A 607 1.45 15.46 32.14
C LEU A 607 2.63 15.79 33.08
N PRO A 608 2.46 15.78 34.41
CA PRO A 608 3.54 15.92 35.37
C PRO A 608 4.70 14.96 35.06
N ASP A 609 5.92 15.40 35.30
CA ASP A 609 7.18 14.64 35.10
C ASP A 609 7.54 14.30 33.63
N THR A 610 6.77 14.79 32.67
CA THR A 610 7.09 14.64 31.25
C THR A 610 8.13 15.64 30.80
N GLU A 611 9.11 15.19 30.03
CA GLU A 611 10.13 16.06 29.43
C GLU A 611 9.66 16.52 28.04
N ILE A 612 9.40 17.81 27.89
CA ILE A 612 9.01 18.43 26.61
C ILE A 612 10.28 18.74 25.82
N LEU A 613 10.37 18.20 24.60
CA LEU A 613 11.50 18.49 23.70
C LEU A 613 11.23 19.70 22.82
N ILE A 614 10.03 19.79 22.26
CA ILE A 614 9.58 20.90 21.40
C ILE A 614 8.14 21.24 21.72
N GLN A 615 7.86 22.53 21.87
CA GLN A 615 6.49 23.07 21.92
C GLN A 615 6.34 24.25 20.95
N LYS A 616 5.12 24.52 20.53
CA LYS A 616 4.75 25.65 19.71
C LYS A 616 3.44 26.23 20.24
N ASP A 617 3.42 27.54 20.50
CA ASP A 617 2.24 28.23 21.03
C ASP A 617 1.67 27.58 22.32
N LYS A 618 2.56 27.05 23.16
CA LYS A 618 2.25 26.28 24.39
C LYS A 618 1.66 24.89 24.17
N GLU A 619 1.63 24.41 22.96
CA GLU A 619 1.21 23.06 22.64
C GLU A 619 2.41 22.16 22.44
N VAL A 620 2.38 20.97 23.01
CA VAL A 620 3.46 19.99 22.89
C VAL A 620 3.50 19.45 21.47
N GLN A 621 4.66 19.58 20.81
CA GLN A 621 4.89 19.00 19.51
C GLN A 621 5.72 17.70 19.62
N MET A 622 6.64 17.64 20.57
CA MET A 622 7.41 16.44 20.88
C MET A 622 7.71 16.38 22.36
N ALA A 623 7.51 15.21 22.94
CA ALA A 623 7.79 14.92 24.34
C ALA A 623 8.32 13.50 24.54
N VAL A 624 8.99 13.28 25.65
CA VAL A 624 9.47 11.96 26.09
C VAL A 624 9.08 11.70 27.54
N ASN A 625 8.87 10.43 27.85
CA ASN A 625 8.49 10.01 29.20
C ASN A 625 9.11 8.63 29.51
N THR A 626 9.19 8.32 30.79
CA THR A 626 9.64 7.03 31.27
C THR A 626 8.50 6.29 31.96
N PHE A 627 8.34 5.01 31.64
CA PHE A 627 7.35 4.16 32.28
C PHE A 627 7.99 2.82 32.71
N GLY A 628 8.20 2.66 34.00
CA GLY A 628 8.96 1.54 34.52
C GLY A 628 10.43 1.58 34.08
N LYS A 629 10.86 0.58 33.30
CA LYS A 629 12.21 0.51 32.69
C LYS A 629 12.24 0.98 31.24
N GLY A 630 11.07 1.16 30.62
CA GLY A 630 10.92 1.55 29.23
C GLY A 630 10.64 3.03 29.07
N ARG A 631 10.55 3.45 27.81
CA ARG A 631 10.47 4.86 27.42
C ARG A 631 9.41 5.08 26.34
N GLY A 632 8.65 6.17 26.48
CA GLY A 632 7.67 6.64 25.53
C GLY A 632 8.13 7.90 24.82
N VAL A 633 7.84 8.02 23.53
CA VAL A 633 8.06 9.22 22.72
C VAL A 633 6.75 9.63 22.08
N TYR A 634 6.39 10.89 22.23
CA TYR A 634 5.26 11.49 21.52
C TYR A 634 5.76 12.47 20.45
N ILE A 635 5.15 12.42 19.26
CA ILE A 635 5.42 13.35 18.15
C ILE A 635 4.07 13.75 17.53
N SER A 636 3.78 15.04 17.43
CA SER A 636 2.46 15.53 16.98
C SER A 636 2.17 15.29 15.49
N GLY A 637 3.21 15.06 14.70
CA GLY A 637 3.16 14.73 13.28
C GLY A 637 4.57 14.58 12.72
N LEU A 638 4.76 13.73 11.71
CA LEU A 638 6.09 13.46 11.13
C LEU A 638 5.99 13.15 9.63
N PRO A 639 5.87 14.17 8.76
CA PRO A 639 5.99 13.98 7.32
C PRO A 639 7.40 13.50 6.96
N TYR A 640 7.54 12.86 5.80
CA TYR A 640 8.84 12.38 5.36
C TYR A 640 9.77 13.55 4.96
N SER A 641 10.97 13.54 5.53
CA SER A 641 12.16 14.25 5.08
C SER A 641 13.39 13.48 5.57
N PHE A 642 14.57 13.79 5.06
CA PHE A 642 15.82 13.20 5.58
C PHE A 642 16.07 13.59 7.03
N GLU A 643 15.78 14.83 7.39
CA GLU A 643 15.91 15.33 8.77
C GLU A 643 14.92 14.62 9.71
N ASN A 644 13.64 14.56 9.34
CA ASN A 644 12.63 13.82 10.12
C ASN A 644 12.93 12.32 10.22
N SER A 645 13.54 11.74 9.20
CA SER A 645 14.03 10.34 9.27
C SER A 645 15.13 10.19 10.31
N ARG A 646 16.01 11.17 10.47
CA ARG A 646 17.05 11.18 11.49
C ARG A 646 16.45 11.36 12.89
N VAL A 647 15.43 12.22 13.04
CA VAL A 647 14.67 12.36 14.31
C VAL A 647 14.05 11.02 14.70
N LEU A 648 13.38 10.34 13.78
CA LEU A 648 12.79 9.03 14.03
C LEU A 648 13.86 7.98 14.38
N TYR A 649 14.98 7.96 13.65
CA TYR A 649 16.08 7.04 13.92
C TYR A 649 16.60 7.18 15.37
N ARG A 650 16.84 8.41 15.81
CA ARG A 650 17.30 8.68 17.18
C ARG A 650 16.19 8.43 18.21
N ALA A 651 14.93 8.70 17.88
CA ALA A 651 13.79 8.37 18.75
C ALA A 651 13.67 6.86 19.00
N VAL A 652 13.89 6.03 17.97
CA VAL A 652 13.91 4.57 18.11
C VAL A 652 15.05 4.12 19.01
N LEU A 653 16.28 4.63 18.83
CA LEU A 653 17.40 4.28 19.69
C LEU A 653 17.17 4.70 21.14
N TRP A 654 16.67 5.91 21.36
CA TRP A 654 16.41 6.40 22.71
C TRP A 654 15.32 5.58 23.40
N SER A 655 14.20 5.31 22.72
CA SER A 655 13.11 4.53 23.29
C SER A 655 13.51 3.08 23.58
N ALA A 656 14.46 2.52 22.82
CA ALA A 656 15.06 1.21 23.06
C ALA A 656 16.18 1.21 24.10
N SER A 657 16.50 2.34 24.73
CA SER A 657 17.64 2.51 25.66
C SER A 657 18.98 2.07 25.03
N ALA A 658 19.21 2.46 23.78
CA ALA A 658 20.33 2.03 22.94
C ALA A 658 21.11 3.21 22.31
N GLU A 659 21.20 4.34 23.01
CA GLU A 659 21.83 5.57 22.51
C GLU A 659 23.30 5.35 22.15
N GLU A 660 23.99 4.46 22.87
CA GLU A 660 25.38 4.11 22.61
C GLU A 660 25.61 3.36 21.30
N GLU A 661 24.56 2.71 20.76
CA GLU A 661 24.62 2.00 19.47
C GLU A 661 24.57 2.97 18.26
N LEU A 662 24.36 4.26 18.47
CA LEU A 662 24.34 5.25 17.40
C LEU A 662 25.62 5.25 16.56
N ASN A 663 26.79 5.12 17.20
CA ASN A 663 28.11 5.17 16.56
C ASN A 663 28.50 3.85 15.87
N CYS A 664 27.53 3.08 15.37
CA CYS A 664 27.74 1.82 14.66
C CYS A 664 27.08 1.91 13.27
N TRP A 665 27.89 1.94 12.21
CA TRP A 665 27.42 2.12 10.82
C TRP A 665 26.56 3.39 10.67
N TYR A 666 27.13 4.51 11.01
CA TYR A 666 26.44 5.80 11.15
C TYR A 666 27.17 6.91 10.43
N SER A 667 26.45 7.93 10.06
CA SER A 667 26.94 9.20 9.49
C SER A 667 26.42 10.40 10.29
N THR A 668 27.26 11.37 10.58
CA THR A 668 26.82 12.59 11.28
C THR A 668 25.90 13.50 10.44
N ASN A 669 25.94 13.39 9.13
CA ASN A 669 25.08 14.15 8.23
C ASN A 669 23.83 13.35 7.88
N TYR A 670 22.64 13.91 8.15
CA TYR A 670 21.37 13.22 7.88
C TYR A 670 21.06 12.98 6.39
N ASN A 671 21.72 13.68 5.48
CA ASN A 671 21.64 13.46 4.04
C ASN A 671 22.51 12.28 3.56
N VAL A 672 23.35 11.75 4.43
CA VAL A 672 24.28 10.67 4.14
C VAL A 672 23.95 9.46 5.01
N GLU A 673 23.82 8.30 4.41
CA GLU A 673 23.50 7.04 5.11
C GLU A 673 24.62 6.01 4.96
N VAL A 674 24.73 5.12 5.95
CA VAL A 674 25.68 4.01 5.94
C VAL A 674 24.90 2.69 5.97
N HIS A 675 25.15 1.82 4.99
CA HIS A 675 24.52 0.51 4.91
C HIS A 675 25.60 -0.59 4.92
N ALA A 676 25.58 -1.44 5.93
CA ALA A 676 26.59 -2.48 6.10
C ALA A 676 26.04 -3.88 5.81
N TYR A 677 26.73 -4.60 4.95
CA TYR A 677 26.44 -5.99 4.57
C TYR A 677 27.55 -6.89 5.18
N VAL A 678 27.48 -7.05 6.48
CA VAL A 678 28.53 -7.70 7.29
C VAL A 678 28.87 -9.11 6.78
N LYS A 679 27.84 -9.87 6.34
CA LYS A 679 28.05 -11.22 5.78
C LYS A 679 28.84 -11.23 4.46
N ASN A 680 28.84 -10.12 3.72
CA ASN A 680 29.64 -9.95 2.49
C ASN A 680 30.98 -9.27 2.75
N GLY A 681 31.25 -8.84 3.97
CA GLY A 681 32.43 -8.06 4.32
C GLY A 681 32.44 -6.67 3.67
N LYS A 682 31.27 -6.07 3.38
CA LYS A 682 31.17 -4.78 2.69
C LYS A 682 30.23 -3.80 3.38
N TYR A 683 30.50 -2.52 3.17
CA TYR A 683 29.54 -1.45 3.48
C TYR A 683 29.59 -0.36 2.42
N CYS A 684 28.56 0.43 2.31
CA CYS A 684 28.55 1.63 1.50
C CYS A 684 28.15 2.87 2.29
N VAL A 685 28.62 4.00 1.82
CA VAL A 685 28.22 5.34 2.25
C VAL A 685 27.53 6.01 1.07
N VAL A 686 26.35 6.58 1.29
CA VAL A 686 25.45 7.07 0.25
C VAL A 686 25.06 8.50 0.53
N ASN A 687 25.34 9.39 -0.41
CA ASN A 687 24.76 10.73 -0.41
C ASN A 687 23.38 10.70 -1.10
N ASN A 688 22.34 10.95 -0.35
CA ASN A 688 20.94 10.93 -0.81
C ASN A 688 20.47 12.28 -1.38
N THR A 689 21.39 13.18 -1.72
CA THR A 689 21.07 14.48 -2.31
C THR A 689 21.86 14.71 -3.59
N TYR A 690 21.41 15.65 -4.39
CA TYR A 690 22.12 16.11 -5.59
C TYR A 690 23.05 17.31 -5.31
N GLU A 691 23.47 17.48 -4.05
CA GLU A 691 24.47 18.44 -3.62
C GLU A 691 25.63 17.70 -2.93
N PRO A 692 26.88 18.21 -3.04
CA PRO A 692 28.00 17.65 -2.29
C PRO A 692 27.76 17.69 -0.78
N GLN A 693 28.21 16.68 -0.07
CA GLN A 693 28.02 16.54 1.38
C GLN A 693 29.34 16.19 2.07
N ASP A 694 29.57 16.82 3.21
CA ASP A 694 30.65 16.45 4.14
C ASP A 694 30.07 15.73 5.37
N THR A 695 30.74 14.69 5.83
CA THR A 695 30.26 13.89 6.98
C THR A 695 31.42 13.19 7.68
N THR A 696 31.23 12.86 8.96
CA THR A 696 32.04 11.87 9.66
C THR A 696 31.31 10.53 9.65
N VAL A 697 31.95 9.49 9.16
CA VAL A 697 31.42 8.12 9.07
C VAL A 697 31.95 7.27 10.22
N PHE A 698 31.06 6.61 10.95
CA PHE A 698 31.38 5.60 11.97
C PHE A 698 31.21 4.20 11.42
N ARG A 699 32.20 3.34 11.63
CA ARG A 699 32.18 1.91 11.27
C ARG A 699 31.57 1.06 12.38
N GLY A 700 31.39 -0.23 12.10
CA GLY A 700 30.81 -1.18 13.06
C GLY A 700 31.67 -1.41 14.32
N ASP A 701 32.94 -1.10 14.31
CA ASP A 701 33.85 -1.15 15.46
C ASP A 701 33.94 0.18 16.24
N GLY A 702 33.12 1.18 15.83
CA GLY A 702 33.11 2.52 16.42
C GLY A 702 34.24 3.44 15.92
N SER A 703 35.16 2.97 15.09
CA SER A 703 36.17 3.82 14.46
C SER A 703 35.52 4.77 13.46
N SER A 704 36.07 5.99 13.28
CA SER A 704 35.49 7.00 12.40
C SER A 704 36.50 7.60 11.45
N PHE A 705 36.01 8.23 10.39
CA PHE A 705 36.79 9.01 9.42
C PHE A 705 35.93 10.06 8.76
N ASP A 706 36.53 11.18 8.37
CA ASP A 706 35.87 12.24 7.62
C ASP A 706 35.80 11.89 6.14
N LEU A 707 34.69 12.21 5.52
CA LEU A 707 34.39 11.88 4.13
C LEU A 707 33.71 13.02 3.41
N HIS A 708 34.24 13.38 2.23
CA HIS A 708 33.56 14.21 1.26
C HIS A 708 32.86 13.33 0.20
N MET A 709 31.61 13.61 -0.07
CA MET A 709 30.78 12.93 -1.05
C MET A 709 30.33 13.91 -2.12
N GLU A 710 30.51 13.53 -3.37
CA GLU A 710 29.91 14.25 -4.50
C GLU A 710 28.39 14.06 -4.54
N ALA A 711 27.72 14.88 -5.36
CA ALA A 711 26.26 14.79 -5.55
C ALA A 711 25.82 13.37 -5.92
N ASN A 712 24.86 12.82 -5.20
CA ASN A 712 24.28 11.50 -5.44
C ASN A 712 25.26 10.30 -5.43
N GLU A 713 26.46 10.48 -4.85
CA GLU A 713 27.53 9.49 -4.88
C GLU A 713 27.27 8.31 -3.92
N ILE A 714 27.71 7.11 -4.32
CA ILE A 714 27.83 5.92 -3.46
C ILE A 714 29.29 5.47 -3.45
N LYS A 715 29.86 5.35 -2.27
CA LYS A 715 31.20 4.78 -2.06
C LYS A 715 31.12 3.43 -1.34
N TRP A 716 31.74 2.42 -1.93
CA TRP A 716 31.82 1.07 -1.38
C TRP A 716 33.17 0.82 -0.69
N TYR A 717 33.13 0.16 0.44
CA TYR A 717 34.28 -0.17 1.26
C TYR A 717 34.24 -1.65 1.71
N GLU A 718 35.42 -2.21 1.93
CA GLU A 718 35.53 -3.52 2.57
C GLU A 718 35.52 -3.33 4.10
N ILE A 719 34.87 -4.28 4.80
CA ILE A 719 34.94 -4.38 6.26
C ILE A 719 36.27 -5.09 6.56
N GLY A 720 37.19 -4.38 7.22
CA GLY A 720 38.53 -4.87 7.52
C GLY A 720 38.55 -5.96 8.58
#